data_668ef44683f4fbf944aa3c17fa172d18
#
_entry.id   668ef44683f4fbf944aa3c17fa172d18
#
_cell.length_a   1.000
_cell.length_b   1.000
_cell.length_c   1.000
_cell.angle_alpha   90.00
_cell.angle_beta   90.00
_cell.angle_gamma   90.00
#
_symmetry.space_group_name_H-M   'P 1'
#
loop_
_entity.id
_entity.type
_entity.pdbx_description
1 polymer ?
#
loop_
_entity_poly.entity_id
_entity_poly.type
_entity_poly.pdbx_seq_one_letter_code
_entity_poly.pdbx_strand_id
1 'polypeptide(L)'
;RIMIAGTGSGSGKTTIVCGLCQCFKDRGLNISALKCGPDYIDSMFHSRVLNMSTGNLDSWFCDNATIKYLLAGKEDKSDITVVEGVMGYYDGQGFSTKGSSYEIADITDTPVILIVNCRGMSNSIGAVVKGYLGYEKNNNIKGVIFNNLSDRLYGNAARIVKDMGIEPLGYMPYKKNAVLESRHLGLVTSAEVEHFQEKINSIAEQMRESIDIEGILRIAENASKLEAIHKSIDKKDVRIAVAKDEAFCFLYDDNIDYLRQCGCDIVYFSPLADNKLPDNIDGLLLYGGYPELHAKALSENVSMRNDIAKKIKEGLPCIAECGGFLYLHEYLETPEKDKYPMAGIIKGMGYNAGRLQRFGYMTLTAKKDTLIASANESFRAHEFHYWNSDCPGEDYEIKKASDNSVATAGYGSDTLYAGFPHIYFYGNEQVADNFINACVRYRKNYKKYNDRLEGPDIKSFIPELGSDIKSLIPELSKIKASSKDSVQKAHSHWNGIAKPLHGLGLMEKIISQIAGIEHTADVNIDRRAVIVMCADNGIVEESVTQTGQEVTAIVSCNMADGISSVCRMAAYANADVIPVNVGIAMDTLEDGTDVGTYKGLVNKRVMAGTNNFLKEPAMSEEQLIQAIYAGITQVKECKEQRYNICLLYTSDAADDTPC
;
A
#
# COMPACT_ATOMS: atom_id res chain seq x y z
N ARG A 1 -27.62 14.63 -13.46
CA ARG A 1 -26.51 15.18 -12.64
C ARG A 1 -26.59 16.69 -12.50
N ILE A 2 -25.96 17.24 -11.46
CA ILE A 2 -25.81 18.67 -11.23
C ILE A 2 -24.46 18.99 -10.63
N MET A 3 -23.98 20.23 -10.84
CA MET A 3 -22.83 20.78 -10.11
C MET A 3 -23.28 21.87 -9.13
N ILE A 4 -22.80 21.83 -7.91
CA ILE A 4 -22.97 22.87 -6.91
C ILE A 4 -21.66 23.66 -6.82
N ALA A 5 -21.63 24.85 -7.39
CA ALA A 5 -20.48 25.75 -7.42
C ALA A 5 -20.73 27.00 -6.56
N GLY A 6 -19.71 27.74 -6.24
CA GLY A 6 -19.83 28.91 -5.38
C GLY A 6 -19.12 30.15 -5.92
N THR A 7 -19.47 31.33 -5.40
CA THR A 7 -18.83 32.60 -5.75
C THR A 7 -17.45 32.79 -5.11
N GLY A 8 -16.94 31.79 -4.37
CA GLY A 8 -15.63 31.82 -3.75
C GLY A 8 -15.50 30.75 -2.66
N SER A 9 -14.31 30.64 -2.08
CA SER A 9 -14.11 29.83 -0.86
C SER A 9 -14.98 30.35 0.27
N GLY A 10 -15.52 29.41 1.09
CA GLY A 10 -16.40 29.78 2.21
C GLY A 10 -17.81 30.27 1.79
N SER A 11 -18.22 30.08 0.54
CA SER A 11 -19.60 30.40 0.08
C SER A 11 -20.67 29.46 0.66
N GLY A 12 -20.28 28.35 1.30
CA GLY A 12 -21.18 27.37 1.92
C GLY A 12 -21.50 26.15 1.05
N LYS A 13 -20.70 25.87 0.01
CA LYS A 13 -20.88 24.72 -0.91
C LYS A 13 -21.04 23.40 -0.16
N THR A 14 -20.06 23.02 0.65
CA THR A 14 -20.06 21.73 1.37
C THR A 14 -21.28 21.57 2.26
N THR A 15 -21.67 22.63 3.00
CA THR A 15 -22.89 22.63 3.83
C THR A 15 -24.14 22.38 3.00
N ILE A 16 -24.26 23.08 1.85
CA ILE A 16 -25.42 22.95 0.95
C ILE A 16 -25.41 21.58 0.26
N VAL A 17 -24.27 21.08 -0.19
CA VAL A 17 -24.16 19.74 -0.79
C VAL A 17 -24.59 18.66 0.21
N CYS A 18 -24.10 18.70 1.45
CA CYS A 18 -24.48 17.75 2.49
C CYS A 18 -25.99 17.76 2.78
N GLY A 19 -26.57 18.96 2.90
CA GLY A 19 -28.00 19.11 3.12
C GLY A 19 -28.85 18.62 1.94
N LEU A 20 -28.44 18.94 0.70
CA LEU A 20 -29.12 18.44 -0.52
C LEU A 20 -29.04 16.92 -0.63
N CYS A 21 -27.87 16.34 -0.41
CA CYS A 21 -27.69 14.89 -0.43
C CYS A 21 -28.56 14.22 0.62
N GLN A 22 -28.70 14.81 1.82
CA GLN A 22 -29.63 14.28 2.83
C GLN A 22 -31.10 14.40 2.37
N CYS A 23 -31.48 15.53 1.77
CA CYS A 23 -32.83 15.68 1.21
C CYS A 23 -33.16 14.66 0.11
N PHE A 24 -32.20 14.33 -0.74
CA PHE A 24 -32.37 13.30 -1.77
C PHE A 24 -32.41 11.89 -1.16
N LYS A 25 -31.56 11.61 -0.18
CA LYS A 25 -31.56 10.33 0.56
C LYS A 25 -32.89 10.07 1.28
N ASP A 26 -33.47 11.11 1.90
CA ASP A 26 -34.77 11.01 2.59
C ASP A 26 -35.93 10.73 1.61
N ARG A 27 -35.73 10.97 0.33
CA ARG A 27 -36.65 10.61 -0.76
C ARG A 27 -36.40 9.22 -1.33
N GLY A 28 -35.43 8.49 -0.79
CA GLY A 28 -35.05 7.14 -1.24
C GLY A 28 -34.19 7.09 -2.50
N LEU A 29 -33.61 8.24 -2.94
CA LEU A 29 -32.71 8.27 -4.09
C LEU A 29 -31.34 7.74 -3.73
N ASN A 30 -30.76 6.94 -4.62
CA ASN A 30 -29.35 6.54 -4.57
C ASN A 30 -28.47 7.66 -5.15
N ILE A 31 -27.47 8.10 -4.38
CA ILE A 31 -26.69 9.30 -4.68
C ILE A 31 -25.23 8.97 -4.86
N SER A 32 -24.61 9.55 -5.89
CA SER A 32 -23.15 9.65 -5.99
C SER A 32 -22.72 11.10 -5.80
N ALA A 33 -21.65 11.32 -5.04
CA ALA A 33 -21.05 12.64 -4.84
C ALA A 33 -19.62 12.68 -5.37
N LEU A 34 -19.31 13.66 -6.23
CA LEU A 34 -17.99 13.86 -6.79
C LEU A 34 -17.47 15.24 -6.39
N LYS A 35 -16.18 15.32 -6.08
CA LYS A 35 -15.50 16.57 -5.76
C LYS A 35 -14.65 17.06 -6.93
N CYS A 36 -14.76 18.34 -7.30
CA CYS A 36 -13.81 18.95 -8.21
C CYS A 36 -12.46 19.13 -7.54
N GLY A 37 -11.37 18.80 -8.26
CA GLY A 37 -10.01 18.95 -7.78
C GLY A 37 -9.52 17.79 -6.91
N PRO A 38 -8.32 17.93 -6.30
CA PRO A 38 -7.59 16.84 -5.63
C PRO A 38 -8.00 16.66 -4.17
N ASP A 39 -9.09 17.27 -3.72
CA ASP A 39 -9.54 17.24 -2.33
C ASP A 39 -10.21 15.90 -2.01
N TYR A 40 -9.52 15.07 -1.25
CA TYR A 40 -10.02 13.78 -0.73
C TYR A 40 -10.74 13.92 0.62
N ILE A 41 -10.58 15.04 1.34
CA ILE A 41 -11.18 15.24 2.67
C ILE A 41 -12.70 15.34 2.58
N ASP A 42 -13.21 16.18 1.67
CA ASP A 42 -14.65 16.33 1.43
C ASP A 42 -15.26 15.01 0.92
N SER A 43 -14.59 14.32 -0.02
CA SER A 43 -15.02 13.03 -0.54
C SER A 43 -15.12 11.98 0.56
N MET A 44 -14.12 11.91 1.45
CA MET A 44 -14.11 11.02 2.59
C MET A 44 -15.24 11.34 3.59
N PHE A 45 -15.50 12.63 3.85
CA PHE A 45 -16.59 13.06 4.71
C PHE A 45 -17.95 12.61 4.14
N HIS A 46 -18.20 12.83 2.85
CA HIS A 46 -19.42 12.38 2.18
C HIS A 46 -19.58 10.85 2.24
N SER A 47 -18.50 10.10 2.04
CA SER A 47 -18.52 8.65 2.15
C SER A 47 -18.82 8.16 3.57
N ARG A 48 -18.17 8.71 4.59
CA ARG A 48 -18.30 8.25 6.00
C ARG A 48 -19.61 8.70 6.65
N VAL A 49 -19.98 9.98 6.47
CA VAL A 49 -21.13 10.56 7.18
C VAL A 49 -22.44 10.31 6.44
N LEU A 50 -22.42 10.40 5.11
CA LEU A 50 -23.63 10.23 4.30
C LEU A 50 -23.74 8.86 3.66
N ASN A 51 -22.73 7.98 3.80
CA ASN A 51 -22.68 6.64 3.21
C ASN A 51 -23.02 6.64 1.72
N MET A 52 -22.30 7.47 0.94
CA MET A 52 -22.47 7.64 -0.49
C MET A 52 -21.28 7.13 -1.27
N SER A 53 -21.48 6.79 -2.54
CA SER A 53 -20.37 6.59 -3.48
C SER A 53 -19.70 7.93 -3.79
N THR A 54 -18.38 8.01 -3.65
CA THR A 54 -17.61 9.22 -3.83
C THR A 54 -16.52 9.08 -4.89
N GLY A 55 -15.94 10.20 -5.31
CA GLY A 55 -14.83 10.26 -6.26
C GLY A 55 -14.38 11.69 -6.51
N ASN A 56 -13.35 11.85 -7.35
CA ASN A 56 -12.79 13.13 -7.70
C ASN A 56 -12.83 13.36 -9.23
N LEU A 57 -13.11 14.59 -9.64
CA LEU A 57 -12.98 15.05 -11.03
C LEU A 57 -11.94 16.16 -11.09
N ASP A 58 -10.82 15.87 -11.74
CA ASP A 58 -9.68 16.79 -11.76
C ASP A 58 -9.05 16.88 -13.15
N SER A 59 -9.18 18.07 -13.78
CA SER A 59 -8.65 18.33 -15.12
C SER A 59 -7.13 18.60 -15.14
N TRP A 60 -6.50 18.76 -13.99
CA TRP A 60 -5.04 18.71 -13.90
C TRP A 60 -4.50 17.30 -14.04
N PHE A 61 -5.12 16.33 -13.38
CA PHE A 61 -4.69 14.93 -13.46
C PHE A 61 -5.14 14.27 -14.74
N CYS A 62 -6.41 14.44 -15.12
CA CYS A 62 -7.08 13.65 -16.13
C CYS A 62 -7.31 14.45 -17.41
N ASP A 63 -7.33 13.76 -18.54
CA ASP A 63 -7.85 14.29 -19.79
C ASP A 63 -9.40 14.32 -19.81
N ASN A 64 -9.96 14.99 -20.80
CA ASN A 64 -11.41 15.16 -20.92
C ASN A 64 -12.17 13.83 -21.07
N ALA A 65 -11.57 12.83 -21.72
CA ALA A 65 -12.18 11.52 -21.89
C ALA A 65 -12.27 10.76 -20.56
N THR A 66 -11.20 10.80 -19.76
CA THR A 66 -11.14 10.20 -18.43
C THR A 66 -12.13 10.87 -17.46
N ILE A 67 -12.25 12.21 -17.48
CA ILE A 67 -13.23 12.94 -16.66
C ILE A 67 -14.67 12.49 -16.99
N LYS A 68 -15.02 12.42 -18.28
CA LYS A 68 -16.33 11.93 -18.72
C LYS A 68 -16.58 10.49 -18.33
N TYR A 69 -15.56 9.62 -18.45
CA TYR A 69 -15.63 8.22 -18.05
C TYR A 69 -15.91 8.06 -16.54
N LEU A 70 -15.18 8.79 -15.70
CA LEU A 70 -15.36 8.76 -14.24
C LEU A 70 -16.77 9.23 -13.84
N LEU A 71 -17.24 10.33 -14.42
CA LEU A 71 -18.56 10.86 -14.13
C LEU A 71 -19.67 9.90 -14.59
N ALA A 72 -19.60 9.38 -15.82
CA ALA A 72 -20.58 8.44 -16.35
C ALA A 72 -20.64 7.15 -15.51
N GLY A 73 -19.50 6.62 -15.05
CA GLY A 73 -19.46 5.44 -14.19
C GLY A 73 -20.10 5.62 -12.81
N LYS A 74 -20.23 6.86 -12.33
CA LYS A 74 -20.99 7.20 -11.11
C LYS A 74 -22.48 7.43 -11.42
N GLU A 75 -22.81 8.01 -12.56
CA GLU A 75 -24.21 8.17 -13.03
C GLU A 75 -24.90 6.81 -13.23
N ASP A 76 -24.21 5.84 -13.83
CA ASP A 76 -24.76 4.50 -14.07
C ASP A 76 -25.13 3.74 -12.77
N LYS A 77 -24.60 4.17 -11.64
CA LYS A 77 -24.80 3.53 -10.33
C LYS A 77 -25.70 4.31 -9.38
N SER A 78 -26.23 5.46 -9.80
CA SER A 78 -27.01 6.35 -8.93
C SER A 78 -28.18 6.98 -9.67
N ASP A 79 -29.22 7.34 -8.91
CA ASP A 79 -30.39 8.08 -9.45
C ASP A 79 -30.04 9.54 -9.68
N ILE A 80 -29.11 10.07 -8.90
CA ILE A 80 -28.58 11.45 -9.04
C ILE A 80 -27.10 11.53 -8.67
N THR A 81 -26.34 12.23 -9.49
CA THR A 81 -24.93 12.55 -9.23
C THR A 81 -24.76 14.03 -8.94
N VAL A 82 -24.20 14.34 -7.77
CA VAL A 82 -23.91 15.71 -7.32
C VAL A 82 -22.40 15.96 -7.43
N VAL A 83 -22.00 16.96 -8.20
CA VAL A 83 -20.60 17.39 -8.31
C VAL A 83 -20.39 18.63 -7.43
N GLU A 84 -19.55 18.52 -6.40
CA GLU A 84 -19.18 19.65 -5.55
C GLU A 84 -17.99 20.41 -6.14
N GLY A 85 -18.18 21.69 -6.42
CA GLY A 85 -17.13 22.57 -6.93
C GLY A 85 -16.07 22.92 -5.89
N VAL A 86 -14.89 23.26 -6.36
CA VAL A 86 -13.74 23.73 -5.56
C VAL A 86 -13.64 25.27 -5.64
N MET A 87 -13.18 25.93 -4.59
CA MET A 87 -12.98 27.40 -4.53
C MET A 87 -14.17 28.20 -5.09
N GLY A 88 -13.92 29.25 -5.88
CA GLY A 88 -14.93 29.90 -6.71
C GLY A 88 -15.10 29.20 -8.06
N TYR A 89 -16.25 29.36 -8.69
CA TYR A 89 -16.61 28.64 -9.92
C TYR A 89 -15.55 28.77 -11.02
N TYR A 90 -14.96 29.94 -11.17
CA TYR A 90 -13.93 30.22 -12.16
C TYR A 90 -12.50 30.18 -11.65
N ASP A 91 -12.32 29.89 -10.33
CA ASP A 91 -11.00 29.87 -9.73
C ASP A 91 -10.28 28.55 -10.07
N GLY A 92 -9.23 28.67 -10.86
CA GLY A 92 -8.38 27.56 -11.26
C GLY A 92 -6.92 27.78 -10.86
N GLN A 93 -5.99 27.28 -11.66
CA GLN A 93 -4.57 27.44 -11.40
C GLN A 93 -4.11 28.87 -11.66
N GLY A 94 -3.55 29.52 -10.64
CA GLY A 94 -3.18 30.93 -10.73
C GLY A 94 -4.39 31.81 -11.02
N PHE A 95 -4.30 32.66 -12.06
CA PHE A 95 -5.39 33.51 -12.53
C PHE A 95 -6.01 32.97 -13.83
N SER A 96 -6.24 31.63 -13.89
CA SER A 96 -6.87 31.01 -15.06
C SER A 96 -8.07 30.15 -14.64
N THR A 97 -8.90 29.79 -15.63
CA THR A 97 -10.01 28.85 -15.42
C THR A 97 -9.60 27.38 -15.54
N LYS A 98 -8.31 27.07 -15.81
CA LYS A 98 -7.80 25.70 -15.87
C LYS A 98 -7.78 25.06 -14.49
N GLY A 99 -8.31 23.85 -14.36
CA GLY A 99 -8.44 23.17 -13.08
C GLY A 99 -9.60 23.70 -12.22
N SER A 100 -10.46 24.58 -12.76
CA SER A 100 -11.62 25.12 -12.04
C SER A 100 -12.85 24.22 -12.12
N SER A 101 -13.83 24.51 -11.28
CA SER A 101 -15.18 23.90 -11.38
C SER A 101 -15.86 24.21 -12.72
N TYR A 102 -15.60 25.40 -13.30
CA TYR A 102 -16.08 25.78 -14.61
C TYR A 102 -15.56 24.85 -15.71
N GLU A 103 -14.25 24.56 -15.73
CA GLU A 103 -13.67 23.67 -16.74
C GLU A 103 -14.28 22.26 -16.67
N ILE A 104 -14.51 21.70 -15.46
CA ILE A 104 -15.19 20.42 -15.29
C ILE A 104 -16.64 20.48 -15.79
N ALA A 105 -17.37 21.55 -15.49
CA ALA A 105 -18.75 21.72 -15.97
C ALA A 105 -18.83 21.87 -17.50
N ASP A 106 -17.88 22.55 -18.10
CA ASP A 106 -17.80 22.74 -19.57
C ASP A 106 -17.42 21.41 -20.27
N ILE A 107 -16.40 20.71 -19.79
CA ILE A 107 -15.99 19.38 -20.31
C ILE A 107 -17.15 18.38 -20.29
N THR A 108 -17.94 18.40 -19.22
CA THR A 108 -18.98 17.38 -18.97
C THR A 108 -20.39 17.85 -19.35
N ASP A 109 -20.55 19.07 -19.82
CA ASP A 109 -21.85 19.73 -20.07
C ASP A 109 -22.80 19.57 -18.87
N THR A 110 -22.26 19.79 -17.65
CA THR A 110 -23.01 19.62 -16.40
C THR A 110 -23.71 20.91 -16.02
N PRO A 111 -25.03 20.90 -15.79
CA PRO A 111 -25.75 22.08 -15.33
C PRO A 111 -25.30 22.49 -13.93
N VAL A 112 -25.14 23.79 -13.70
CA VAL A 112 -24.56 24.38 -12.50
C VAL A 112 -25.59 25.14 -11.70
N ILE A 113 -25.62 24.89 -10.37
CA ILE A 113 -26.31 25.72 -9.40
C ILE A 113 -25.26 26.55 -8.66
N LEU A 114 -25.34 27.88 -8.80
CA LEU A 114 -24.39 28.81 -8.21
C LEU A 114 -24.83 29.20 -6.78
N ILE A 115 -23.96 28.94 -5.80
CA ILE A 115 -24.16 29.42 -4.44
C ILE A 115 -23.59 30.84 -4.30
N VAL A 116 -24.46 31.76 -3.98
CA VAL A 116 -24.09 33.18 -3.76
C VAL A 116 -24.12 33.48 -2.26
N ASN A 117 -22.99 33.86 -1.69
CA ASN A 117 -22.95 34.28 -0.28
C ASN A 117 -23.47 35.74 -0.20
N CYS A 118 -24.67 35.91 0.33
CA CYS A 118 -25.40 37.18 0.35
C CYS A 118 -25.22 38.00 1.64
N ARG A 119 -24.25 37.62 2.50
CA ARG A 119 -24.02 38.29 3.78
C ARG A 119 -23.69 39.78 3.55
N GLY A 120 -24.55 40.68 4.07
CA GLY A 120 -24.37 42.13 3.92
C GLY A 120 -24.70 42.67 2.52
N MET A 121 -25.35 41.88 1.68
CA MET A 121 -25.75 42.30 0.32
C MET A 121 -27.25 42.59 0.21
N SER A 122 -27.61 43.43 -0.74
CA SER A 122 -28.99 43.68 -1.20
C SER A 122 -29.02 43.67 -2.74
N ASN A 123 -29.17 44.78 -3.40
CA ASN A 123 -29.19 44.86 -4.86
C ASN A 123 -27.86 44.42 -5.53
N SER A 124 -26.75 44.47 -4.79
CA SER A 124 -25.45 44.01 -5.29
C SER A 124 -25.42 42.51 -5.61
N ILE A 125 -26.38 41.72 -5.09
CA ILE A 125 -26.56 40.29 -5.47
C ILE A 125 -26.70 40.18 -7.01
N GLY A 126 -27.50 41.10 -7.64
CA GLY A 126 -27.67 41.10 -9.08
C GLY A 126 -26.37 41.39 -9.86
N ALA A 127 -25.53 42.30 -9.34
CA ALA A 127 -24.22 42.56 -9.95
C ALA A 127 -23.29 41.36 -9.91
N VAL A 128 -23.24 40.63 -8.76
CA VAL A 128 -22.48 39.41 -8.62
C VAL A 128 -22.96 38.34 -9.61
N VAL A 129 -24.24 38.01 -9.59
CA VAL A 129 -24.80 36.97 -10.48
C VAL A 129 -24.57 37.34 -11.94
N LYS A 130 -24.83 38.62 -12.35
CA LYS A 130 -24.61 39.06 -13.70
C LYS A 130 -23.14 38.95 -14.13
N GLY A 131 -22.20 39.21 -13.22
CA GLY A 131 -20.77 39.01 -13.46
C GLY A 131 -20.44 37.57 -13.78
N TYR A 132 -20.97 36.60 -12.97
CA TYR A 132 -20.77 35.19 -13.24
C TYR A 132 -21.39 34.69 -14.53
N LEU A 133 -22.57 35.19 -14.90
CA LEU A 133 -23.24 34.85 -16.15
C LEU A 133 -22.54 35.44 -17.41
N GLY A 134 -21.86 36.55 -17.25
CA GLY A 134 -21.19 37.24 -18.35
C GLY A 134 -19.70 36.97 -18.49
N TYR A 135 -19.08 36.30 -17.54
CA TYR A 135 -17.63 36.08 -17.52
C TYR A 135 -17.17 35.08 -18.58
N GLU A 136 -17.88 33.95 -18.72
CA GLU A 136 -17.67 32.95 -19.78
C GLU A 136 -18.98 32.70 -20.54
N LYS A 137 -18.87 32.45 -21.86
CA LYS A 137 -20.06 32.23 -22.71
C LYS A 137 -20.81 30.96 -22.36
N ASN A 138 -20.08 29.84 -22.11
CA ASN A 138 -20.64 28.53 -21.80
C ASN A 138 -20.60 28.28 -20.28
N ASN A 139 -21.17 29.16 -19.48
CA ASN A 139 -21.06 29.08 -18.04
C ASN A 139 -21.89 27.97 -17.37
N ASN A 140 -22.80 27.33 -18.10
CA ASN A 140 -23.70 26.24 -17.64
C ASN A 140 -24.53 26.59 -16.40
N ILE A 141 -24.56 27.82 -15.91
CA ILE A 141 -25.33 28.22 -14.72
C ILE A 141 -26.81 28.23 -15.07
N LYS A 142 -27.61 27.37 -14.39
CA LYS A 142 -29.05 27.23 -14.61
C LYS A 142 -29.87 27.72 -13.42
N GLY A 143 -29.28 27.75 -12.23
CA GLY A 143 -29.96 28.17 -11.02
C GLY A 143 -29.06 28.84 -10.03
N VAL A 144 -29.64 29.51 -9.04
CA VAL A 144 -28.94 30.19 -7.94
C VAL A 144 -29.58 29.84 -6.59
N ILE A 145 -28.78 29.52 -5.61
CA ILE A 145 -29.16 29.43 -4.19
C ILE A 145 -28.47 30.56 -3.44
N PHE A 146 -29.25 31.34 -2.68
CA PHE A 146 -28.77 32.47 -1.89
C PHE A 146 -28.41 32.03 -0.48
N ASN A 147 -27.13 31.92 -0.16
CA ASN A 147 -26.65 31.54 1.18
C ASN A 147 -26.50 32.80 2.08
N ASN A 148 -26.77 32.68 3.35
CA ASN A 148 -26.76 33.76 4.34
C ASN A 148 -27.76 34.89 4.00
N LEU A 149 -28.90 34.55 3.43
CA LEU A 149 -29.98 35.48 3.09
C LEU A 149 -31.19 35.21 4.02
N SER A 150 -31.84 36.26 4.48
CA SER A 150 -33.08 36.13 5.24
C SER A 150 -34.31 36.00 4.31
N ASP A 151 -35.35 35.34 4.78
CA ASP A 151 -36.64 35.17 4.12
C ASP A 151 -37.17 36.53 3.55
N ARG A 152 -37.13 37.56 4.41
CA ARG A 152 -37.61 38.93 4.06
C ARG A 152 -36.97 39.48 2.78
N LEU A 153 -35.71 39.10 2.47
CA LEU A 153 -34.95 39.62 1.32
C LEU A 153 -35.06 38.70 0.10
N TYR A 154 -35.47 37.44 0.29
CA TYR A 154 -35.49 36.44 -0.76
C TYR A 154 -36.33 36.85 -1.98
N GLY A 155 -37.56 37.34 -1.77
CA GLY A 155 -38.45 37.71 -2.87
C GLY A 155 -37.87 38.78 -3.82
N ASN A 156 -37.07 39.72 -3.30
CA ASN A 156 -36.40 40.70 -4.13
C ASN A 156 -35.19 40.09 -4.86
N ALA A 157 -34.38 39.29 -4.19
CA ALA A 157 -33.25 38.62 -4.80
C ALA A 157 -33.68 37.63 -5.90
N ALA A 158 -34.76 36.89 -5.67
CA ALA A 158 -35.32 35.94 -6.60
C ALA A 158 -35.82 36.66 -7.89
N ARG A 159 -36.51 37.81 -7.77
CA ARG A 159 -36.95 38.58 -8.91
C ARG A 159 -35.79 39.08 -9.77
N ILE A 160 -34.74 39.65 -9.15
CA ILE A 160 -33.55 40.12 -9.84
C ILE A 160 -32.92 39.04 -10.71
N VAL A 161 -32.78 37.81 -10.14
CA VAL A 161 -32.15 36.69 -10.84
C VAL A 161 -33.06 36.08 -11.90
N LYS A 162 -34.38 36.05 -11.65
CA LYS A 162 -35.36 35.59 -12.64
C LYS A 162 -35.40 36.50 -13.87
N ASP A 163 -35.24 37.82 -13.70
CA ASP A 163 -35.16 38.79 -14.78
C ASP A 163 -33.91 38.60 -15.66
N MET A 164 -32.90 37.86 -15.17
CA MET A 164 -31.70 37.46 -15.94
C MET A 164 -31.87 36.09 -16.63
N GLY A 165 -33.05 35.46 -16.53
CA GLY A 165 -33.33 34.16 -17.14
C GLY A 165 -32.79 32.95 -16.37
N ILE A 166 -32.43 33.09 -15.08
CA ILE A 166 -31.89 32.05 -14.22
C ILE A 166 -32.90 31.67 -13.12
N GLU A 167 -33.00 30.39 -12.78
CA GLU A 167 -33.92 29.92 -11.75
C GLU A 167 -33.47 30.30 -10.34
N PRO A 168 -34.27 31.07 -9.57
CA PRO A 168 -34.01 31.28 -8.14
C PRO A 168 -34.49 30.08 -7.36
N LEU A 169 -33.55 29.20 -6.92
CA LEU A 169 -33.81 27.90 -6.27
C LEU A 169 -34.00 27.98 -4.76
N GLY A 170 -34.03 29.18 -4.19
CA GLY A 170 -34.26 29.35 -2.76
C GLY A 170 -33.10 30.01 -2.01
N TYR A 171 -33.17 29.92 -0.68
CA TYR A 171 -32.21 30.59 0.19
C TYR A 171 -31.91 29.75 1.44
N MET A 172 -30.73 29.99 2.02
CA MET A 172 -30.33 29.50 3.35
C MET A 172 -30.12 30.68 4.28
N PRO A 173 -30.84 30.77 5.43
CA PRO A 173 -30.59 31.77 6.42
C PRO A 173 -29.28 31.49 7.17
N TYR A 174 -28.63 32.54 7.70
CA TYR A 174 -27.47 32.36 8.56
C TYR A 174 -27.86 31.65 9.87
N LYS A 175 -27.34 30.45 10.10
CA LYS A 175 -27.48 29.71 11.34
C LYS A 175 -26.07 29.37 11.87
N LYS A 176 -25.70 29.93 13.04
CA LYS A 176 -24.37 29.71 13.64
C LYS A 176 -24.05 28.24 13.87
N ASN A 177 -25.06 27.43 14.22
CA ASN A 177 -24.89 26.01 14.52
C ASN A 177 -24.94 25.07 13.27
N ALA A 178 -25.19 25.63 12.08
CA ALA A 178 -25.26 24.87 10.84
C ALA A 178 -23.98 24.96 9.98
N VAL A 179 -22.92 25.58 10.48
CA VAL A 179 -21.65 25.68 9.78
C VAL A 179 -20.86 24.39 9.99
N LEU A 180 -20.59 23.66 8.89
CA LEU A 180 -19.65 22.57 8.86
C LEU A 180 -18.25 23.14 8.69
N GLU A 181 -17.40 23.04 9.70
CA GLU A 181 -16.03 23.54 9.63
C GLU A 181 -15.18 22.55 8.85
N SER A 182 -14.75 22.90 7.64
CA SER A 182 -14.00 22.02 6.72
C SER A 182 -12.64 21.55 7.26
N ARG A 183 -12.05 22.27 8.20
CA ARG A 183 -10.71 21.95 8.75
C ARG A 183 -10.66 20.70 9.64
N HIS A 184 -11.79 20.22 10.14
CA HIS A 184 -11.88 19.06 11.04
C HIS A 184 -12.58 17.85 10.40
N LEU A 185 -13.00 17.94 9.13
CA LEU A 185 -13.75 16.88 8.45
C LEU A 185 -12.92 15.59 8.20
N GLY A 186 -11.59 15.67 8.28
CA GLY A 186 -10.70 14.54 8.08
C GLY A 186 -10.58 13.59 9.28
N LEU A 187 -10.94 14.03 10.48
CA LEU A 187 -10.83 13.27 11.73
C LEU A 187 -12.22 13.03 12.32
N VAL A 188 -13.05 12.22 11.68
CA VAL A 188 -14.40 11.98 12.18
C VAL A 188 -14.42 10.65 12.94
N THR A 189 -14.44 10.74 14.28
CA THR A 189 -14.70 9.58 15.15
C THR A 189 -16.18 9.15 15.06
N SER A 190 -16.51 7.96 15.53
CA SER A 190 -17.89 7.47 15.52
C SER A 190 -18.87 8.41 16.26
N ALA A 191 -18.45 9.00 17.37
CA ALA A 191 -19.26 9.98 18.12
C ALA A 191 -19.42 11.30 17.35
N GLU A 192 -18.39 11.73 16.61
CA GLU A 192 -18.48 12.91 15.75
C GLU A 192 -19.36 12.65 14.52
N VAL A 193 -19.40 11.42 13.99
CA VAL A 193 -20.33 11.04 12.90
C VAL A 193 -21.78 11.30 13.32
N GLU A 194 -22.20 10.88 14.51
CA GLU A 194 -23.54 11.13 15.02
C GLU A 194 -23.82 12.65 15.15
N HIS A 195 -22.91 13.40 15.70
CA HIS A 195 -23.05 14.85 15.83
C HIS A 195 -23.12 15.57 14.48
N PHE A 196 -22.32 15.15 13.49
CA PHE A 196 -22.39 15.68 12.13
C PHE A 196 -23.71 15.29 11.45
N GLN A 197 -24.20 14.07 11.65
CA GLN A 197 -25.49 13.63 11.10
C GLN A 197 -26.66 14.47 11.67
N GLU A 198 -26.66 14.79 12.96
CA GLU A 198 -27.65 15.70 13.54
C GLU A 198 -27.62 17.09 12.91
N LYS A 199 -26.41 17.66 12.70
CA LYS A 199 -26.25 18.95 12.02
C LYS A 199 -26.76 18.89 10.58
N ILE A 200 -26.43 17.84 9.83
CA ILE A 200 -26.87 17.66 8.45
C ILE A 200 -28.39 17.51 8.39
N ASN A 201 -29.00 16.78 9.30
CA ASN A 201 -30.45 16.65 9.41
C ASN A 201 -31.12 18.04 9.61
N SER A 202 -30.57 18.85 10.50
CA SER A 202 -31.06 20.21 10.75
C SER A 202 -30.88 21.14 9.53
N ILE A 203 -29.82 20.96 8.76
CA ILE A 203 -29.61 21.68 7.49
C ILE A 203 -30.65 21.23 6.46
N ALA A 204 -30.87 19.91 6.33
CA ALA A 204 -31.83 19.34 5.40
C ALA A 204 -33.29 19.78 5.73
N GLU A 205 -33.66 19.85 7.02
CA GLU A 205 -34.94 20.40 7.43
C GLU A 205 -35.15 21.84 6.94
N GLN A 206 -34.14 22.70 7.20
CA GLN A 206 -34.19 24.07 6.70
C GLN A 206 -34.28 24.16 5.18
N MET A 207 -33.59 23.27 4.45
CA MET A 207 -33.63 23.23 2.99
C MET A 207 -35.01 22.85 2.45
N ARG A 208 -35.70 21.89 3.08
CA ARG A 208 -37.07 21.54 2.68
C ARG A 208 -38.05 22.71 2.78
N GLU A 209 -37.79 23.66 3.69
CA GLU A 209 -38.64 24.84 3.84
C GLU A 209 -38.31 25.97 2.89
N SER A 210 -37.03 26.11 2.47
CA SER A 210 -36.53 27.31 1.82
C SER A 210 -35.84 27.09 0.47
N ILE A 211 -35.67 25.83 0.03
CA ILE A 211 -35.04 25.47 -1.24
C ILE A 211 -36.05 24.72 -2.13
N ASP A 212 -36.13 25.10 -3.41
CA ASP A 212 -36.91 24.36 -4.43
C ASP A 212 -36.16 23.10 -4.88
N ILE A 213 -36.31 22.03 -4.07
CA ILE A 213 -35.69 20.71 -4.33
C ILE A 213 -36.16 20.13 -5.66
N GLU A 214 -37.47 20.32 -6.02
CA GLU A 214 -38.01 19.85 -7.31
C GLU A 214 -37.39 20.61 -8.48
N GLY A 215 -37.16 21.92 -8.35
CA GLY A 215 -36.45 22.73 -9.34
C GLY A 215 -35.02 22.22 -9.57
N ILE A 216 -34.32 21.81 -8.48
CA ILE A 216 -32.99 21.25 -8.59
C ILE A 216 -33.01 19.90 -9.33
N LEU A 217 -33.95 19.02 -9.04
CA LEU A 217 -34.12 17.73 -9.69
C LEU A 217 -34.43 17.91 -11.19
N ARG A 218 -35.34 18.84 -11.55
CA ARG A 218 -35.62 19.17 -12.97
C ARG A 218 -34.39 19.65 -13.72
N ILE A 219 -33.53 20.45 -13.09
CA ILE A 219 -32.28 20.91 -13.71
C ILE A 219 -31.33 19.68 -13.88
N ALA A 220 -31.25 18.79 -12.91
CA ALA A 220 -30.42 17.60 -12.97
C ALA A 220 -30.84 16.61 -14.06
N GLU A 221 -32.16 16.42 -14.26
CA GLU A 221 -32.74 15.55 -15.28
C GLU A 221 -32.47 16.06 -16.71
N ASN A 222 -32.35 17.38 -16.88
CA ASN A 222 -32.06 17.99 -18.17
C ASN A 222 -30.57 17.94 -18.57
N ALA A 223 -29.72 17.32 -17.77
CA ALA A 223 -28.30 17.14 -18.13
C ALA A 223 -28.16 16.21 -19.35
N SER A 224 -27.40 16.66 -20.37
CA SER A 224 -27.15 15.87 -21.58
C SER A 224 -26.46 14.53 -21.25
N LYS A 225 -26.86 13.45 -21.95
CA LYS A 225 -26.25 12.14 -21.72
C LYS A 225 -24.75 12.17 -22.05
N LEU A 226 -23.93 11.64 -21.18
CA LEU A 226 -22.50 11.50 -21.40
C LEU A 226 -22.20 10.31 -22.31
N GLU A 227 -21.37 10.54 -23.32
CA GLU A 227 -20.74 9.47 -24.09
C GLU A 227 -19.42 9.11 -23.42
N ALA A 228 -19.39 8.01 -22.69
CA ALA A 228 -18.19 7.48 -22.07
C ALA A 228 -17.57 6.37 -22.92
N ILE A 229 -16.28 6.48 -23.19
CA ILE A 229 -15.53 5.44 -23.88
C ILE A 229 -15.12 4.41 -22.83
N HIS A 230 -15.61 3.18 -22.95
CA HIS A 230 -15.15 2.08 -22.10
C HIS A 230 -13.72 1.69 -22.49
N LYS A 231 -12.79 1.83 -21.56
CA LYS A 231 -11.43 1.30 -21.71
C LYS A 231 -11.41 -0.20 -21.44
N SER A 232 -10.81 -0.98 -22.33
CA SER A 232 -10.49 -2.38 -22.06
C SER A 232 -9.29 -2.42 -21.11
N ILE A 233 -9.46 -2.97 -19.92
CA ILE A 233 -8.40 -3.06 -18.90
C ILE A 233 -7.96 -4.53 -18.81
N ASP A 234 -6.64 -4.77 -18.91
CA ASP A 234 -6.05 -6.10 -18.75
C ASP A 234 -6.08 -6.51 -17.27
N LYS A 235 -6.83 -7.58 -16.96
CA LYS A 235 -7.02 -8.04 -15.59
C LYS A 235 -5.82 -8.82 -15.08
N LYS A 236 -5.35 -8.46 -13.91
CA LYS A 236 -4.25 -9.13 -13.17
C LYS A 236 -4.79 -9.68 -11.85
N ASP A 237 -4.49 -10.94 -11.58
CA ASP A 237 -4.86 -11.58 -10.31
C ASP A 237 -3.74 -11.34 -9.28
N VAL A 238 -3.83 -10.26 -8.52
CA VAL A 238 -2.93 -9.90 -7.41
C VAL A 238 -3.72 -9.40 -6.21
N ARG A 239 -3.19 -9.62 -5.01
CA ARG A 239 -3.81 -9.19 -3.76
C ARG A 239 -3.04 -8.04 -3.14
N ILE A 240 -3.71 -6.91 -2.95
CA ILE A 240 -3.09 -5.66 -2.46
C ILE A 240 -3.67 -5.33 -1.09
N ALA A 241 -2.80 -5.20 -0.08
CA ALA A 241 -3.16 -4.71 1.23
C ALA A 241 -3.15 -3.18 1.26
N VAL A 242 -4.21 -2.59 1.80
CA VAL A 242 -4.40 -1.14 1.91
C VAL A 242 -4.59 -0.76 3.36
N ALA A 243 -3.71 0.07 3.91
CA ALA A 243 -3.88 0.63 5.25
C ALA A 243 -5.09 1.55 5.29
N LYS A 244 -6.03 1.30 6.22
CA LYS A 244 -7.25 2.09 6.36
C LYS A 244 -7.76 2.07 7.80
N ASP A 245 -7.48 3.15 8.53
CA ASP A 245 -7.98 3.44 9.88
C ASP A 245 -7.94 4.96 10.12
N GLU A 246 -7.99 5.41 11.37
CA GLU A 246 -7.96 6.82 11.73
C GLU A 246 -6.59 7.46 11.43
N ALA A 247 -5.49 6.69 11.46
CA ALA A 247 -4.16 7.17 11.14
C ALA A 247 -3.90 7.22 9.63
N PHE A 248 -4.58 6.36 8.84
CA PHE A 248 -4.39 6.20 7.39
C PHE A 248 -5.74 6.30 6.67
N CYS A 249 -6.19 7.52 6.45
CA CYS A 249 -7.53 7.79 5.91
C CYS A 249 -7.55 8.62 4.63
N PHE A 250 -6.43 9.19 4.18
CA PHE A 250 -6.36 10.04 2.99
C PHE A 250 -6.08 9.22 1.74
N LEU A 251 -7.10 8.62 1.19
CA LEU A 251 -7.01 7.86 -0.05
C LEU A 251 -8.06 8.36 -1.06
N TYR A 252 -7.74 8.26 -2.33
CA TYR A 252 -8.73 8.41 -3.39
C TYR A 252 -9.48 7.08 -3.57
N ASP A 253 -10.79 7.07 -3.33
CA ASP A 253 -11.63 5.88 -3.58
C ASP A 253 -11.52 5.43 -5.04
N ASP A 254 -11.35 6.38 -5.97
CA ASP A 254 -11.13 6.09 -7.39
C ASP A 254 -9.85 5.29 -7.66
N ASN A 255 -8.77 5.48 -6.88
CA ASN A 255 -7.57 4.64 -6.99
C ASN A 255 -7.88 3.18 -6.65
N ILE A 256 -8.70 2.95 -5.63
CA ILE A 256 -9.15 1.60 -5.24
C ILE A 256 -10.06 1.01 -6.32
N ASP A 257 -10.97 1.82 -6.87
CA ASP A 257 -11.84 1.39 -7.96
C ASP A 257 -11.02 1.06 -9.23
N TYR A 258 -9.97 1.84 -9.54
CA TYR A 258 -9.03 1.55 -10.63
C TYR A 258 -8.37 0.17 -10.45
N LEU A 259 -7.79 -0.09 -9.28
CA LEU A 259 -7.13 -1.37 -8.98
C LEU A 259 -8.10 -2.55 -9.08
N ARG A 260 -9.34 -2.40 -8.59
CA ARG A 260 -10.38 -3.42 -8.73
C ARG A 260 -10.76 -3.69 -10.18
N GLN A 261 -10.84 -2.64 -11.02
CA GLN A 261 -11.07 -2.79 -12.45
C GLN A 261 -9.92 -3.52 -13.13
N CYS A 262 -8.68 -3.33 -12.67
CA CYS A 262 -7.50 -4.09 -13.09
C CYS A 262 -7.49 -5.54 -12.58
N GLY A 263 -8.51 -5.99 -11.84
CA GLY A 263 -8.64 -7.36 -11.34
C GLY A 263 -7.92 -7.61 -10.01
N CYS A 264 -7.45 -6.57 -9.33
CA CYS A 264 -6.79 -6.71 -8.04
C CYS A 264 -7.80 -7.02 -6.92
N ASP A 265 -7.48 -7.99 -6.06
CA ASP A 265 -8.18 -8.25 -4.79
C ASP A 265 -7.67 -7.27 -3.73
N ILE A 266 -8.54 -6.40 -3.23
CA ILE A 266 -8.19 -5.37 -2.25
C ILE A 266 -8.59 -5.83 -0.85
N VAL A 267 -7.60 -5.93 0.04
CA VAL A 267 -7.80 -6.25 1.45
C VAL A 267 -7.38 -5.06 2.32
N TYR A 268 -8.28 -4.61 3.17
CA TYR A 268 -7.99 -3.53 4.13
C TYR A 268 -7.41 -4.10 5.43
N PHE A 269 -6.52 -3.35 6.05
CA PHE A 269 -5.98 -3.64 7.37
C PHE A 269 -5.77 -2.34 8.16
N SER A 270 -5.73 -2.45 9.48
CA SER A 270 -5.52 -1.32 10.38
C SER A 270 -4.14 -1.39 11.04
N PRO A 271 -3.20 -0.50 10.70
CA PRO A 271 -1.95 -0.40 11.44
C PRO A 271 -2.13 -0.09 12.94
N LEU A 272 -3.26 0.49 13.35
CA LEU A 272 -3.58 0.74 14.75
C LEU A 272 -4.08 -0.49 15.50
N ALA A 273 -4.90 -1.35 14.85
CA ALA A 273 -5.63 -2.41 15.53
C ALA A 273 -5.14 -3.83 15.20
N ASP A 274 -4.67 -4.08 13.97
CA ASP A 274 -4.22 -5.39 13.55
C ASP A 274 -2.78 -5.66 14.00
N ASN A 275 -2.48 -6.92 14.33
CA ASN A 275 -1.15 -7.29 14.80
C ASN A 275 -0.16 -7.67 13.69
N LYS A 276 -0.64 -7.90 12.47
CA LYS A 276 0.16 -8.26 11.28
C LYS A 276 -0.56 -7.88 9.99
N LEU A 277 0.18 -7.82 8.90
CA LEU A 277 -0.37 -7.69 7.55
C LEU A 277 -1.27 -8.87 7.18
N PRO A 278 -2.27 -8.68 6.31
CA PRO A 278 -3.05 -9.78 5.75
C PRO A 278 -2.16 -10.81 5.06
N ASP A 279 -2.56 -12.09 5.16
CA ASP A 279 -1.80 -13.17 4.53
C ASP A 279 -1.91 -13.14 2.99
N ASN A 280 -0.87 -13.60 2.30
CA ASN A 280 -0.81 -13.77 0.84
C ASN A 280 -1.02 -12.47 0.05
N ILE A 281 -0.45 -11.36 0.51
CA ILE A 281 -0.46 -10.10 -0.22
C ILE A 281 0.70 -10.02 -1.20
N ASP A 282 0.46 -9.36 -2.33
CA ASP A 282 1.42 -9.16 -3.42
C ASP A 282 1.90 -7.70 -3.51
N GLY A 283 1.18 -6.78 -2.85
CA GLY A 283 1.50 -5.36 -2.78
C GLY A 283 0.94 -4.69 -1.54
N LEU A 284 1.50 -3.53 -1.21
CA LEU A 284 1.16 -2.75 -0.02
C LEU A 284 0.96 -1.28 -0.38
N LEU A 285 -0.17 -0.70 0.08
CA LEU A 285 -0.45 0.73 -0.04
C LEU A 285 -0.60 1.34 1.36
N LEU A 286 0.28 2.28 1.68
CA LEU A 286 0.26 3.10 2.88
C LEU A 286 -0.06 4.54 2.47
N TYR A 287 -1.33 4.88 2.48
CA TYR A 287 -1.79 6.22 2.10
C TYR A 287 -1.56 7.27 3.20
N GLY A 288 -1.91 8.51 2.90
CA GLY A 288 -1.86 9.61 3.85
C GLY A 288 -2.88 9.48 4.99
N GLY A 289 -2.81 10.42 5.90
CA GLY A 289 -3.68 10.50 7.08
C GLY A 289 -3.05 11.35 8.17
N TYR A 290 -3.31 10.99 9.41
CA TYR A 290 -2.80 11.68 10.60
C TYR A 290 -2.01 10.75 11.53
N PRO A 291 -0.95 10.09 11.04
CA PRO A 291 -0.17 9.18 11.88
C PRO A 291 0.48 9.89 13.08
N GLU A 292 0.75 11.20 12.98
CA GLU A 292 1.29 12.01 14.05
C GLU A 292 0.33 12.17 15.25
N LEU A 293 -0.97 12.12 15.02
CA LEU A 293 -1.96 12.17 16.10
C LEU A 293 -2.12 10.80 16.79
N HIS A 294 -1.70 9.74 16.12
CA HIS A 294 -1.77 8.36 16.58
C HIS A 294 -0.38 7.75 16.82
N ALA A 295 0.69 8.57 16.84
CA ALA A 295 2.06 8.09 16.83
C ALA A 295 2.38 7.17 18.01
N LYS A 296 1.84 7.45 19.20
CA LYS A 296 2.00 6.58 20.38
C LYS A 296 1.39 5.19 20.12
N ALA A 297 0.14 5.11 19.70
CA ALA A 297 -0.54 3.83 19.45
C ALA A 297 0.14 3.03 18.32
N LEU A 298 0.54 3.72 17.24
CA LEU A 298 1.31 3.10 16.15
C LEU A 298 2.66 2.57 16.66
N SER A 299 3.32 3.27 17.56
CA SER A 299 4.61 2.83 18.13
C SER A 299 4.47 1.63 19.06
N GLU A 300 3.38 1.54 19.80
CA GLU A 300 3.08 0.42 20.70
C GLU A 300 2.73 -0.85 19.94
N ASN A 301 2.23 -0.74 18.70
CA ASN A 301 1.99 -1.89 17.83
C ASN A 301 3.29 -2.39 17.16
N VAL A 302 4.20 -2.89 17.97
CA VAL A 302 5.54 -3.35 17.55
C VAL A 302 5.43 -4.50 16.53
N SER A 303 4.44 -5.38 16.68
CA SER A 303 4.26 -6.53 15.79
C SER A 303 3.96 -6.09 14.36
N MET A 304 3.01 -5.18 14.16
CA MET A 304 2.65 -4.64 12.84
C MET A 304 3.81 -3.87 12.20
N ARG A 305 4.49 -3.00 12.99
CA ARG A 305 5.65 -2.24 12.49
C ARG A 305 6.76 -3.15 11.97
N ASN A 306 7.08 -4.20 12.73
CA ASN A 306 8.10 -5.17 12.36
C ASN A 306 7.69 -5.99 11.13
N ASP A 307 6.41 -6.39 11.02
CA ASP A 307 5.91 -7.15 9.88
C ASP A 307 5.96 -6.33 8.59
N ILE A 308 5.50 -5.06 8.63
CA ILE A 308 5.62 -4.13 7.50
C ILE A 308 7.09 -3.93 7.11
N ALA A 309 7.97 -3.64 8.10
CA ALA A 309 9.39 -3.44 7.85
C ALA A 309 10.04 -4.66 7.20
N LYS A 310 9.74 -5.86 7.73
CA LYS A 310 10.24 -7.13 7.22
C LYS A 310 9.77 -7.36 5.78
N LYS A 311 8.47 -7.22 5.50
CA LYS A 311 7.90 -7.48 4.17
C LYS A 311 8.43 -6.53 3.10
N ILE A 312 8.60 -5.24 3.40
CA ILE A 312 9.20 -4.27 2.48
C ILE A 312 10.67 -4.63 2.21
N LYS A 313 11.45 -5.01 3.24
CA LYS A 313 12.84 -5.46 3.08
C LYS A 313 12.95 -6.76 2.28
N GLU A 314 11.96 -7.65 2.38
CA GLU A 314 11.83 -8.87 1.56
C GLU A 314 11.36 -8.59 0.12
N GLY A 315 11.21 -7.32 -0.27
CA GLY A 315 10.88 -6.91 -1.63
C GLY A 315 9.39 -6.84 -1.96
N LEU A 316 8.50 -6.82 -0.96
CA LEU A 316 7.08 -6.56 -1.20
C LEU A 316 6.90 -5.17 -1.83
N PRO A 317 6.31 -5.05 -3.03
CA PRO A 317 6.05 -3.76 -3.65
C PRO A 317 5.19 -2.86 -2.75
N CYS A 318 5.67 -1.65 -2.46
CA CYS A 318 5.01 -0.71 -1.57
C CYS A 318 4.97 0.70 -2.15
N ILE A 319 3.78 1.30 -2.14
CA ILE A 319 3.60 2.75 -2.33
C ILE A 319 3.21 3.34 -0.97
N ALA A 320 4.01 4.30 -0.49
CA ALA A 320 3.81 5.00 0.78
C ALA A 320 3.73 6.51 0.56
N GLU A 321 2.55 7.09 0.73
CA GLU A 321 2.27 8.50 0.48
C GLU A 321 2.05 9.27 1.79
N CYS A 322 2.61 10.46 1.90
CA CYS A 322 2.37 11.43 2.98
C CYS A 322 2.44 10.81 4.40
N GLY A 323 1.31 10.52 5.04
CA GLY A 323 1.27 9.84 6.33
C GLY A 323 1.92 8.45 6.31
N GLY A 324 1.73 7.68 5.23
CA GLY A 324 2.39 6.40 5.00
C GLY A 324 3.90 6.55 4.88
N PHE A 325 4.37 7.59 4.20
CA PHE A 325 5.80 7.94 4.14
C PHE A 325 6.36 8.27 5.52
N LEU A 326 5.65 9.08 6.31
CA LEU A 326 6.05 9.41 7.69
C LEU A 326 6.13 8.16 8.58
N TYR A 327 5.21 7.22 8.42
CA TYR A 327 5.20 5.96 9.16
C TYR A 327 6.38 5.04 8.83
N LEU A 328 6.98 5.16 7.64
CA LEU A 328 8.17 4.39 7.26
C LEU A 328 9.48 4.93 7.88
N HIS A 329 9.49 6.11 8.50
CA HIS A 329 10.68 6.66 9.17
C HIS A 329 11.05 5.87 10.44
N GLU A 330 12.24 6.17 11.00
CA GLU A 330 12.64 5.64 12.31
C GLU A 330 11.79 6.24 13.43
N TYR A 331 11.46 7.53 13.33
CA TYR A 331 10.69 8.26 14.34
C TYR A 331 9.67 9.21 13.71
N LEU A 332 8.61 9.48 14.45
CA LEU A 332 7.61 10.50 14.14
C LEU A 332 7.35 11.39 15.37
N GLU A 333 7.38 12.69 15.15
CA GLU A 333 7.08 13.71 16.18
C GLU A 333 5.57 13.99 16.22
N THR A 334 4.99 14.08 17.43
CA THR A 334 3.59 14.48 17.64
C THR A 334 3.43 16.02 17.62
N PRO A 335 2.19 16.54 17.64
CA PRO A 335 1.94 17.98 17.84
C PRO A 335 2.58 18.53 19.11
N GLU A 336 2.66 17.73 20.18
CA GLU A 336 3.26 18.05 21.48
C GLU A 336 4.80 17.93 21.47
N LYS A 337 5.38 17.51 20.34
CA LYS A 337 6.82 17.28 20.13
C LYS A 337 7.40 16.05 20.82
N ASP A 338 6.56 15.12 21.23
CA ASP A 338 7.01 13.79 21.62
C ASP A 338 7.43 12.97 20.41
N LYS A 339 8.45 12.11 20.57
CA LYS A 339 9.01 11.30 19.49
C LYS A 339 8.70 9.83 19.73
N TYR A 340 8.11 9.20 18.72
CA TYR A 340 7.74 7.78 18.78
C TYR A 340 8.39 6.99 17.65
N PRO A 341 8.90 5.77 17.93
CA PRO A 341 9.49 4.92 16.90
C PRO A 341 8.43 4.41 15.92
N MET A 342 8.77 4.41 14.64
CA MET A 342 7.91 3.95 13.54
C MET A 342 8.50 2.69 12.87
N ALA A 343 8.20 2.41 11.60
CA ALA A 343 8.62 1.18 10.93
C ALA A 343 10.13 1.06 10.65
N GLY A 344 10.86 2.18 10.64
CA GLY A 344 12.33 2.18 10.53
C GLY A 344 12.90 1.68 9.20
N ILE A 345 12.18 1.89 8.11
CA ILE A 345 12.64 1.64 6.74
C ILE A 345 13.50 2.80 6.23
N ILE A 346 13.05 4.02 6.52
CA ILE A 346 13.70 5.27 6.13
C ILE A 346 14.36 5.85 7.36
N LYS A 347 15.66 6.15 7.28
CA LYS A 347 16.39 6.82 8.35
C LYS A 347 15.80 8.21 8.61
N GLY A 348 16.00 8.71 9.84
CA GLY A 348 15.53 10.03 10.21
C GLY A 348 14.12 10.08 10.76
N MET A 349 13.54 11.27 10.75
CA MET A 349 12.32 11.58 11.49
C MET A 349 11.35 12.47 10.71
N GLY A 350 10.06 12.12 10.81
CA GLY A 350 8.99 13.05 10.50
C GLY A 350 8.78 14.03 11.67
N TYR A 351 8.73 15.34 11.39
CA TYR A 351 8.63 16.36 12.42
C TYR A 351 7.61 17.45 12.11
N ASN A 352 7.05 18.06 13.17
CA ASN A 352 6.12 19.18 13.04
C ASN A 352 6.86 20.47 12.67
N ALA A 353 6.64 20.94 11.46
CA ALA A 353 7.27 22.17 10.95
C ALA A 353 6.55 23.46 11.40
N GLY A 354 5.43 23.36 12.12
CA GLY A 354 4.68 24.49 12.71
C GLY A 354 3.92 25.35 11.67
N ARG A 355 4.01 25.04 10.41
CA ARG A 355 3.33 25.74 9.30
C ARG A 355 3.11 24.80 8.12
N LEU A 356 2.17 25.16 7.25
CA LEU A 356 1.98 24.47 5.97
C LEU A 356 3.29 24.45 5.19
N GLN A 357 3.78 23.24 4.85
CA GLN A 357 5.07 23.06 4.20
C GLN A 357 4.95 23.15 2.70
N ARG A 358 4.07 22.34 2.13
CA ARG A 358 3.80 22.34 0.70
C ARG A 358 2.30 22.18 0.44
N PHE A 359 1.86 22.81 -0.63
CA PHE A 359 0.48 22.73 -1.11
C PHE A 359 0.45 22.88 -2.61
N GLY A 360 -0.36 22.08 -3.28
CA GLY A 360 -0.72 22.23 -4.69
C GLY A 360 -0.23 21.12 -5.60
N TYR A 361 -0.45 21.35 -6.88
CA TYR A 361 -0.10 20.42 -7.94
C TYR A 361 1.39 20.46 -8.29
N MET A 362 1.92 19.30 -8.68
CA MET A 362 3.29 19.14 -9.10
C MET A 362 3.47 18.02 -10.12
N THR A 363 4.58 18.07 -10.83
CA THR A 363 5.05 17.00 -11.69
C THR A 363 6.31 16.41 -11.07
N LEU A 364 6.33 15.09 -10.89
CA LEU A 364 7.50 14.34 -10.47
C LEU A 364 8.16 13.71 -11.69
N THR A 365 9.48 13.79 -11.77
CA THR A 365 10.29 13.11 -12.79
C THR A 365 11.25 12.17 -12.10
N ALA A 366 11.22 10.89 -12.42
CA ALA A 366 12.11 9.88 -11.84
C ALA A 366 13.54 10.07 -12.35
N LYS A 367 14.54 10.11 -11.46
CA LYS A 367 15.96 10.24 -11.83
C LYS A 367 16.60 8.92 -12.23
N LYS A 368 15.98 7.81 -11.88
CA LYS A 368 16.39 6.42 -12.19
C LYS A 368 15.15 5.57 -12.35
N ASP A 369 15.30 4.33 -12.79
CA ASP A 369 14.21 3.37 -12.78
C ASP A 369 13.74 3.10 -11.34
N THR A 370 12.43 3.07 -11.16
CA THR A 370 11.77 2.90 -9.85
C THR A 370 10.54 2.00 -9.99
N LEU A 371 9.92 1.65 -8.85
CA LEU A 371 8.66 0.89 -8.80
C LEU A 371 7.59 1.48 -9.72
N ILE A 372 7.48 2.80 -9.79
CA ILE A 372 6.33 3.49 -10.40
C ILE A 372 6.64 4.23 -11.70
N ALA A 373 7.91 4.46 -12.01
CA ALA A 373 8.32 5.20 -13.21
C ALA A 373 9.72 4.80 -13.66
N SER A 374 9.95 4.80 -14.98
CA SER A 374 11.27 4.64 -15.56
C SER A 374 12.08 5.94 -15.46
N ALA A 375 13.40 5.87 -15.63
CA ALA A 375 14.28 7.04 -15.64
C ALA A 375 13.79 8.10 -16.65
N ASN A 376 13.69 9.36 -16.19
CA ASN A 376 13.18 10.51 -16.94
C ASN A 376 11.68 10.48 -17.26
N GLU A 377 10.94 9.48 -16.83
CA GLU A 377 9.48 9.47 -16.92
C GLU A 377 8.87 10.39 -15.86
N SER A 378 7.79 11.08 -16.25
CA SER A 378 7.15 12.08 -15.40
C SER A 378 5.69 11.73 -15.15
N PHE A 379 5.20 12.00 -13.95
CA PHE A 379 3.81 11.84 -13.57
C PHE A 379 3.34 13.01 -12.69
N ARG A 380 2.03 13.21 -12.62
CA ARG A 380 1.40 14.30 -11.90
C ARG A 380 0.97 13.85 -10.51
N ALA A 381 1.12 14.76 -9.53
CA ALA A 381 0.73 14.51 -8.14
C ALA A 381 0.25 15.80 -7.46
N HIS A 382 -0.33 15.64 -6.29
CA HIS A 382 -0.74 16.74 -5.41
C HIS A 382 -0.12 16.55 -4.03
N GLU A 383 0.25 17.65 -3.38
CA GLU A 383 0.87 17.65 -2.07
C GLU A 383 0.15 18.60 -1.12
N PHE A 384 -0.12 18.14 0.10
CA PHE A 384 -0.71 18.96 1.16
C PHE A 384 -0.31 18.41 2.53
N HIS A 385 0.69 19.03 3.19
CA HIS A 385 1.15 18.56 4.50
C HIS A 385 1.72 19.69 5.38
N TYR A 386 1.61 19.50 6.68
CA TYR A 386 2.18 20.36 7.73
C TYR A 386 3.44 19.74 8.35
N TRP A 387 3.52 18.41 8.42
CA TRP A 387 4.73 17.70 8.83
C TRP A 387 5.76 17.72 7.70
N ASN A 388 7.03 17.63 8.09
CA ASN A 388 8.14 17.52 7.14
C ASN A 388 9.02 16.33 7.52
N SER A 389 10.03 16.04 6.74
CA SER A 389 11.04 15.01 6.98
C SER A 389 12.43 15.63 6.97
N ASP A 390 13.29 15.20 7.89
CA ASP A 390 14.72 15.50 7.87
C ASP A 390 15.48 14.64 6.84
N CYS A 391 14.84 13.60 6.32
CA CYS A 391 15.29 12.74 5.23
C CYS A 391 14.22 12.63 4.14
N PRO A 392 14.01 13.66 3.29
CA PRO A 392 12.89 13.68 2.31
C PRO A 392 13.14 12.79 1.09
N GLY A 393 14.34 12.19 0.92
CA GLY A 393 14.76 11.47 -0.28
C GLY A 393 15.22 12.39 -1.42
N GLU A 394 15.71 11.79 -2.51
CA GLU A 394 16.26 12.54 -3.64
C GLU A 394 16.06 11.87 -5.01
N ASP A 395 15.25 10.83 -5.09
CA ASP A 395 15.11 9.99 -6.30
C ASP A 395 14.20 10.60 -7.37
N TYR A 396 13.46 11.68 -7.03
CA TYR A 396 12.61 12.39 -7.97
C TYR A 396 12.91 13.87 -8.01
N GLU A 397 12.90 14.46 -9.21
CA GLU A 397 12.79 15.89 -9.40
C GLU A 397 11.31 16.29 -9.31
N ILE A 398 10.99 17.27 -8.48
CA ILE A 398 9.63 17.78 -8.25
C ILE A 398 9.54 19.18 -8.78
N LYS A 399 8.68 19.41 -9.79
CA LYS A 399 8.39 20.72 -10.35
C LYS A 399 6.99 21.16 -9.94
N LYS A 400 6.87 22.26 -9.19
CA LYS A 400 5.57 22.85 -8.83
C LYS A 400 4.86 23.46 -10.04
N ALA A 401 3.54 23.28 -10.11
CA ALA A 401 2.72 23.86 -11.17
C ALA A 401 2.48 25.37 -11.00
N SER A 402 2.51 25.88 -9.76
CA SER A 402 2.17 27.29 -9.46
C SER A 402 3.25 28.28 -9.84
N ASP A 403 4.52 27.94 -9.64
CA ASP A 403 5.66 28.86 -9.79
C ASP A 403 6.84 28.26 -10.56
N ASN A 404 6.69 27.03 -11.06
CA ASN A 404 7.72 26.24 -11.71
C ASN A 404 9.00 26.01 -10.88
N SER A 405 8.95 26.23 -9.57
CA SER A 405 10.08 25.92 -8.68
C SER A 405 10.39 24.42 -8.72
N VAL A 406 11.69 24.10 -8.68
CA VAL A 406 12.20 22.74 -8.75
C VAL A 406 12.86 22.38 -7.43
N ALA A 407 12.59 21.19 -6.95
CA ALA A 407 13.21 20.57 -5.77
C ALA A 407 13.44 19.08 -6.02
N THR A 408 14.14 18.42 -5.11
CA THR A 408 14.28 16.96 -5.13
C THR A 408 13.72 16.37 -3.85
N ALA A 409 12.97 15.29 -3.95
CA ALA A 409 12.46 14.52 -2.80
C ALA A 409 11.98 13.13 -3.25
N GLY A 410 11.51 12.33 -2.27
CA GLY A 410 10.97 10.99 -2.47
C GLY A 410 12.04 9.93 -2.64
N TYR A 411 11.69 8.74 -2.18
CA TYR A 411 12.46 7.51 -2.33
C TYR A 411 11.87 6.65 -3.43
N GLY A 412 12.71 6.14 -4.31
CA GLY A 412 12.33 5.22 -5.38
C GLY A 412 13.32 4.05 -5.47
N SER A 413 12.82 2.83 -5.43
CA SER A 413 13.54 1.60 -5.76
C SER A 413 12.65 0.73 -6.63
N ASP A 414 13.13 -0.46 -7.04
CA ASP A 414 12.34 -1.41 -7.81
C ASP A 414 11.07 -1.90 -7.09
N THR A 415 11.02 -1.74 -5.76
CA THR A 415 9.93 -2.25 -4.91
C THR A 415 9.32 -1.21 -3.98
N LEU A 416 9.86 0.01 -3.91
CA LEU A 416 9.36 1.05 -3.02
C LEU A 416 9.22 2.39 -3.73
N TYR A 417 8.07 3.02 -3.56
CA TYR A 417 7.90 4.47 -3.66
C TYR A 417 7.49 5.01 -2.29
N ALA A 418 8.18 6.04 -1.80
CA ALA A 418 7.82 6.71 -0.55
C ALA A 418 8.08 8.23 -0.64
N GLY A 419 7.05 9.04 -0.38
CA GLY A 419 7.13 10.50 -0.46
C GLY A 419 5.86 11.21 0.01
N PHE A 420 5.90 12.53 0.09
CA PHE A 420 4.71 13.33 0.45
C PHE A 420 3.65 13.40 -0.66
N PRO A 421 4.00 13.41 -1.98
CA PRO A 421 3.03 13.57 -3.04
C PRO A 421 2.02 12.41 -3.10
N HIS A 422 0.74 12.77 -3.29
CA HIS A 422 -0.38 11.87 -3.53
C HIS A 422 -0.58 11.67 -5.03
N ILE A 423 -0.72 10.43 -5.45
CA ILE A 423 -0.84 10.03 -6.85
C ILE A 423 -2.29 9.63 -7.15
N TYR A 424 -2.83 10.15 -8.24
CA TYR A 424 -4.15 9.80 -8.75
C TYR A 424 -4.02 8.87 -9.95
N PHE A 425 -4.44 7.61 -9.83
CA PHE A 425 -4.13 6.56 -10.81
C PHE A 425 -4.79 6.79 -12.17
N TYR A 426 -6.03 7.26 -12.22
CA TYR A 426 -6.67 7.58 -13.49
C TYR A 426 -5.97 8.70 -14.28
N GLY A 427 -5.21 9.55 -13.62
CA GLY A 427 -4.37 10.56 -14.25
C GLY A 427 -2.95 10.06 -14.57
N ASN A 428 -2.57 8.88 -14.05
CA ASN A 428 -1.24 8.30 -14.17
C ASN A 428 -1.34 6.77 -14.29
N GLU A 429 -2.06 6.27 -15.31
CA GLU A 429 -2.33 4.84 -15.51
C GLU A 429 -1.02 4.02 -15.52
N GLN A 430 0.05 4.56 -16.14
CA GLN A 430 1.34 3.88 -16.18
C GLN A 430 1.95 3.64 -14.79
N VAL A 431 1.76 4.56 -13.84
CA VAL A 431 2.19 4.39 -12.45
C VAL A 431 1.49 3.20 -11.80
N ALA A 432 0.16 3.11 -11.97
CA ALA A 432 -0.63 2.00 -11.45
C ALA A 432 -0.24 0.67 -12.11
N ASP A 433 -0.06 0.66 -13.44
CA ASP A 433 0.36 -0.52 -14.18
C ASP A 433 1.75 -1.01 -13.76
N ASN A 434 2.71 -0.11 -13.55
CA ASN A 434 4.04 -0.45 -13.08
C ASN A 434 3.99 -1.10 -11.69
N PHE A 435 3.19 -0.53 -10.77
CA PHE A 435 2.97 -1.10 -9.45
C PHE A 435 2.30 -2.49 -9.52
N ILE A 436 1.22 -2.64 -10.27
CA ILE A 436 0.52 -3.93 -10.43
C ILE A 436 1.46 -4.98 -11.05
N ASN A 437 2.24 -4.61 -12.06
CA ASN A 437 3.22 -5.51 -12.68
C ASN A 437 4.33 -5.92 -11.70
N ALA A 438 4.75 -5.04 -10.80
CA ALA A 438 5.67 -5.39 -9.71
C ALA A 438 5.03 -6.39 -8.74
N CYS A 439 3.76 -6.21 -8.38
CA CYS A 439 2.99 -7.16 -7.57
C CYS A 439 2.91 -8.55 -8.24
N VAL A 440 2.66 -8.58 -9.55
CA VAL A 440 2.68 -9.84 -10.33
C VAL A 440 4.06 -10.51 -10.30
N ARG A 441 5.14 -9.73 -10.44
CA ARG A 441 6.52 -10.26 -10.34
C ARG A 441 6.81 -10.80 -8.94
N TYR A 442 6.43 -10.06 -7.90
CA TYR A 442 6.58 -10.46 -6.50
C TYR A 442 5.84 -11.77 -6.22
N ARG A 443 4.56 -11.87 -6.60
CA ARG A 443 3.75 -13.09 -6.46
C ARG A 443 4.40 -14.29 -7.13
N LYS A 444 4.89 -14.14 -8.38
CA LYS A 444 5.59 -15.21 -9.09
C LYS A 444 6.86 -15.64 -8.36
N ASN A 445 7.65 -14.69 -7.88
CA ASN A 445 8.89 -14.97 -7.16
C ASN A 445 8.59 -15.57 -5.77
N TYR A 446 7.59 -15.01 -5.05
CA TYR A 446 7.15 -15.52 -3.74
C TYR A 446 6.52 -16.92 -3.85
N LYS A 447 5.73 -17.16 -4.89
CA LYS A 447 5.19 -18.49 -5.20
C LYS A 447 6.32 -19.46 -5.54
N LYS A 448 7.26 -19.05 -6.38
CA LYS A 448 8.47 -19.84 -6.69
C LYS A 448 9.34 -20.09 -5.44
N TYR A 449 9.41 -19.13 -4.51
CA TYR A 449 10.11 -19.27 -3.22
C TYR A 449 9.34 -20.19 -2.26
N ASN A 450 8.02 -20.03 -2.14
CA ASN A 450 7.17 -20.90 -1.31
C ASN A 450 7.02 -22.30 -1.91
N ASP A 451 6.91 -22.43 -3.22
CA ASP A 451 6.95 -23.73 -3.90
C ASP A 451 8.28 -24.45 -3.61
N ARG A 452 9.37 -23.68 -3.42
CA ARG A 452 10.65 -24.22 -2.91
C ARG A 452 10.61 -24.58 -1.43
N LEU A 453 9.83 -23.86 -0.60
CA LEU A 453 9.66 -24.15 0.83
C LEU A 453 8.61 -25.22 1.10
N GLU A 454 7.59 -25.38 0.24
CA GLU A 454 6.64 -26.51 0.28
C GLU A 454 7.29 -27.81 -0.21
N GLY A 455 8.57 -27.76 -0.56
CA GLY A 455 9.36 -28.78 -1.22
C GLY A 455 8.89 -28.95 -2.68
N PRO A 456 9.76 -28.73 -3.66
CA PRO A 456 9.39 -29.03 -5.03
C PRO A 456 8.87 -30.46 -5.08
N ASP A 457 7.84 -30.71 -5.87
CA ASP A 457 7.66 -32.06 -6.35
C ASP A 457 9.00 -32.46 -7.00
N ILE A 458 9.82 -33.17 -6.22
CA ILE A 458 11.18 -33.57 -6.62
C ILE A 458 11.17 -34.19 -8.01
N LYS A 459 10.03 -34.72 -8.42
CA LYS A 459 9.79 -35.26 -9.77
C LYS A 459 9.78 -34.18 -10.87
N SER A 460 9.51 -32.90 -10.56
CA SER A 460 9.51 -31.84 -11.57
C SER A 460 10.91 -31.34 -11.92
N PHE A 461 11.92 -31.52 -11.06
CA PHE A 461 13.33 -31.21 -11.33
C PHE A 461 14.09 -32.30 -12.06
N ILE A 462 13.54 -33.51 -12.10
CA ILE A 462 14.19 -34.69 -12.68
C ILE A 462 14.46 -34.56 -14.19
N PRO A 463 13.64 -33.88 -15.01
CA PRO A 463 13.92 -33.77 -16.45
C PRO A 463 15.13 -32.90 -16.81
N GLU A 464 15.52 -31.94 -15.95
CA GLU A 464 16.61 -30.99 -16.21
C GLU A 464 17.97 -31.47 -15.68
N LEU A 465 17.97 -32.50 -14.85
CA LEU A 465 19.17 -33.13 -14.34
C LEU A 465 19.67 -34.19 -15.33
N GLY A 466 20.95 -34.18 -15.68
CA GLY A 466 21.57 -35.10 -16.66
C GLY A 466 21.29 -36.59 -16.39
N SER A 467 21.55 -37.42 -17.41
CA SER A 467 21.19 -38.85 -17.41
C SER A 467 21.70 -39.65 -16.20
N ASP A 468 22.82 -39.22 -15.61
CA ASP A 468 23.48 -39.95 -14.52
C ASP A 468 22.86 -39.65 -13.13
N ILE A 469 22.27 -38.47 -12.93
CA ILE A 469 21.49 -38.17 -11.71
C ILE A 469 20.21 -39.02 -11.67
N LYS A 470 19.69 -39.46 -12.82
CA LYS A 470 18.57 -40.42 -12.83
C LYS A 470 18.89 -41.74 -12.13
N SER A 471 20.16 -42.09 -11.95
CA SER A 471 20.55 -43.24 -11.16
C SER A 471 20.27 -43.07 -9.62
N LEU A 472 20.15 -41.84 -9.14
CA LEU A 472 19.76 -41.50 -7.76
C LEU A 472 18.24 -41.49 -7.55
N ILE A 473 17.44 -41.52 -8.63
CA ILE A 473 15.97 -41.49 -8.59
C ILE A 473 15.35 -42.60 -7.71
N PRO A 474 15.86 -43.86 -7.66
CA PRO A 474 15.30 -44.89 -6.82
C PRO A 474 15.28 -44.51 -5.34
N GLU A 475 16.26 -43.73 -4.87
CA GLU A 475 16.32 -43.25 -3.50
C GLU A 475 15.32 -42.12 -3.26
N LEU A 476 15.22 -41.18 -4.19
CA LEU A 476 14.29 -40.06 -4.12
C LEU A 476 12.83 -40.52 -4.30
N SER A 477 12.59 -41.57 -5.10
CA SER A 477 11.25 -42.15 -5.29
C SER A 477 10.67 -42.82 -4.04
N LYS A 478 11.50 -43.10 -3.03
CA LYS A 478 11.07 -43.64 -1.72
C LYS A 478 10.53 -42.56 -0.80
N ILE A 479 10.75 -41.26 -1.12
CA ILE A 479 10.21 -40.14 -0.33
C ILE A 479 8.71 -40.05 -0.61
N LYS A 480 7.89 -40.16 0.43
CA LYS A 480 6.44 -40.07 0.35
C LYS A 480 6.02 -38.60 0.36
N ALA A 481 4.98 -38.27 -0.38
CA ALA A 481 4.35 -36.95 -0.29
C ALA A 481 3.77 -36.73 1.12
N SER A 482 3.80 -35.48 1.60
CA SER A 482 3.23 -35.12 2.91
C SER A 482 1.75 -35.49 3.01
N SER A 483 1.34 -36.08 4.13
CA SER A 483 -0.03 -36.53 4.38
C SER A 483 -0.94 -35.36 4.77
N LYS A 484 -1.84 -34.95 3.88
CA LYS A 484 -2.84 -33.90 4.17
C LYS A 484 -3.76 -34.28 5.34
N ASP A 485 -4.10 -35.56 5.48
CA ASP A 485 -4.92 -36.07 6.59
C ASP A 485 -4.22 -35.89 7.94
N SER A 486 -2.92 -36.21 8.03
CA SER A 486 -2.14 -36.02 9.24
C SER A 486 -1.97 -34.54 9.60
N VAL A 487 -1.77 -33.66 8.61
CA VAL A 487 -1.75 -32.20 8.81
C VAL A 487 -3.08 -31.72 9.40
N GLN A 488 -4.20 -32.16 8.83
CA GLN A 488 -5.52 -31.76 9.29
C GLN A 488 -5.83 -32.28 10.70
N LYS A 489 -5.42 -33.50 11.03
CA LYS A 489 -5.55 -34.06 12.37
C LYS A 489 -4.71 -33.26 13.38
N ALA A 490 -3.48 -32.90 13.04
CA ALA A 490 -2.64 -32.05 13.89
C ALA A 490 -3.27 -30.65 14.11
N HIS A 491 -3.81 -30.01 13.09
CA HIS A 491 -4.57 -28.76 13.25
C HIS A 491 -5.80 -28.93 14.16
N SER A 492 -6.55 -30.02 14.01
CA SER A 492 -7.70 -30.30 14.87
C SER A 492 -7.27 -30.50 16.33
N HIS A 493 -6.11 -31.14 16.57
CA HIS A 493 -5.51 -31.27 17.90
C HIS A 493 -5.19 -29.91 18.52
N TRP A 494 -4.51 -29.01 17.76
CA TRP A 494 -4.21 -27.65 18.20
C TRP A 494 -5.46 -26.85 18.56
N ASN A 495 -6.54 -26.99 17.79
CA ASN A 495 -7.81 -26.31 18.03
C ASN A 495 -8.59 -26.89 19.22
N GLY A 496 -8.32 -28.14 19.62
CA GLY A 496 -8.91 -28.81 20.78
C GLY A 496 -8.23 -28.50 22.11
N ILE A 497 -7.05 -27.85 22.12
CA ILE A 497 -6.33 -27.46 23.32
C ILE A 497 -6.89 -26.16 23.87
N ALA A 498 -6.99 -26.03 25.20
CA ALA A 498 -7.45 -24.82 25.88
C ALA A 498 -6.43 -23.68 25.77
N LYS A 499 -6.40 -23.01 24.64
CA LYS A 499 -5.60 -21.83 24.30
C LYS A 499 -6.36 -20.96 23.30
N PRO A 500 -5.98 -19.67 23.10
CA PRO A 500 -6.49 -18.88 21.99
C PRO A 500 -6.25 -19.60 20.65
N LEU A 501 -7.22 -19.55 19.74
CA LEU A 501 -7.05 -20.11 18.39
C LEU A 501 -5.82 -19.48 17.73
N HIS A 502 -4.95 -20.34 17.19
CA HIS A 502 -3.67 -19.93 16.58
C HIS A 502 -2.71 -19.19 17.53
N GLY A 503 -2.89 -19.31 18.86
CA GLY A 503 -2.14 -18.56 19.86
C GLY A 503 -0.64 -18.86 19.91
N LEU A 504 -0.17 -19.98 19.34
CA LEU A 504 1.25 -20.30 19.20
C LEU A 504 1.80 -19.98 17.78
N GLY A 505 0.98 -19.41 16.90
CA GLY A 505 1.37 -18.87 15.61
C GLY A 505 2.13 -19.87 14.72
N LEU A 506 3.35 -19.50 14.32
CA LEU A 506 4.19 -20.32 13.43
C LEU A 506 4.51 -21.72 13.98
N MET A 507 4.59 -21.89 15.31
CA MET A 507 4.86 -23.16 15.94
C MET A 507 3.79 -24.21 15.58
N GLU A 508 2.51 -23.86 15.64
CA GLU A 508 1.41 -24.75 15.27
C GLU A 508 1.51 -25.18 13.80
N LYS A 509 1.87 -24.23 12.93
CA LYS A 509 2.04 -24.49 11.50
C LYS A 509 3.21 -25.48 11.26
N ILE A 510 4.36 -25.22 11.86
CA ILE A 510 5.56 -26.08 11.70
C ILE A 510 5.27 -27.51 12.19
N ILE A 511 4.71 -27.65 13.39
CA ILE A 511 4.41 -28.97 13.96
C ILE A 511 3.38 -29.71 13.10
N SER A 512 2.37 -29.01 12.58
CA SER A 512 1.39 -29.63 11.66
C SER A 512 2.02 -30.07 10.34
N GLN A 513 3.00 -29.34 9.82
CA GLN A 513 3.77 -29.76 8.63
C GLN A 513 4.62 -30.99 8.92
N ILE A 514 5.30 -31.04 10.09
CA ILE A 514 6.07 -32.23 10.53
C ILE A 514 5.13 -33.44 10.64
N ALA A 515 3.93 -33.28 11.22
CA ALA A 515 2.91 -34.33 11.26
C ALA A 515 2.57 -34.89 9.87
N GLY A 516 2.49 -34.01 8.86
CA GLY A 516 2.30 -34.40 7.46
C GLY A 516 3.46 -35.24 6.91
N ILE A 517 4.69 -34.86 7.23
CA ILE A 517 5.92 -35.55 6.78
C ILE A 517 6.04 -36.92 7.48
N GLU A 518 5.77 -36.98 8.77
CA GLU A 518 5.82 -38.20 9.54
C GLU A 518 4.61 -39.14 9.32
N HIS A 519 3.59 -38.68 8.61
CA HIS A 519 2.31 -39.37 8.39
C HIS A 519 1.57 -39.74 9.70
N THR A 520 1.77 -38.95 10.77
CA THR A 520 1.12 -39.13 12.07
C THR A 520 0.83 -37.77 12.70
N ALA A 521 -0.23 -37.65 13.51
CA ALA A 521 -0.49 -36.47 14.30
C ALA A 521 0.32 -36.45 15.62
N ASP A 522 0.87 -37.59 16.03
CA ASP A 522 1.78 -37.74 17.20
C ASP A 522 3.20 -37.48 16.73
N VAL A 523 3.58 -36.21 16.68
CA VAL A 523 4.90 -35.76 16.24
C VAL A 523 5.94 -36.06 17.34
N ASN A 524 7.03 -36.71 16.97
CA ASN A 524 8.18 -36.95 17.85
C ASN A 524 9.44 -36.28 17.29
N ILE A 525 9.92 -35.26 17.98
CA ILE A 525 11.14 -34.51 17.67
C ILE A 525 12.17 -34.60 18.83
N ASP A 526 12.18 -35.67 19.61
CA ASP A 526 13.03 -35.75 20.79
C ASP A 526 14.52 -35.80 20.47
N ARG A 527 14.90 -36.52 19.40
CA ARG A 527 16.28 -36.55 18.91
C ARG A 527 16.47 -35.67 17.70
N ARG A 528 17.28 -34.66 17.87
CA ARG A 528 17.48 -33.58 16.88
C ARG A 528 18.94 -33.52 16.49
N ALA A 529 19.21 -33.25 15.21
CA ALA A 529 20.54 -32.95 14.71
C ALA A 529 20.55 -31.68 13.86
N VAL A 530 21.68 -30.98 13.88
CA VAL A 530 22.03 -29.94 12.93
C VAL A 530 23.18 -30.51 12.09
N ILE A 531 22.90 -30.79 10.82
CA ILE A 531 23.93 -31.23 9.86
C ILE A 531 24.48 -29.97 9.20
N VAL A 532 25.78 -29.73 9.33
CA VAL A 532 26.43 -28.55 8.71
C VAL A 532 27.34 -29.03 7.58
N MET A 533 26.98 -28.74 6.34
CA MET A 533 27.79 -29.08 5.17
C MET A 533 28.86 -28.01 4.95
N CYS A 534 30.12 -28.38 5.13
CA CYS A 534 31.27 -27.46 5.09
C CYS A 534 31.99 -27.60 3.75
N ALA A 535 32.08 -26.51 2.98
CA ALA A 535 32.76 -26.46 1.71
C ALA A 535 33.25 -25.03 1.42
N ASP A 536 34.30 -24.88 0.64
CA ASP A 536 34.82 -23.63 0.15
C ASP A 536 34.39 -23.38 -1.30
N ASN A 537 34.19 -22.11 -1.65
CA ASN A 537 33.88 -21.66 -2.99
C ASN A 537 35.07 -21.00 -3.66
N GLY A 538 35.40 -21.39 -4.88
CA GLY A 538 36.54 -20.84 -5.62
C GLY A 538 36.38 -19.37 -6.02
N ILE A 539 35.16 -18.83 -5.98
CA ILE A 539 34.91 -17.39 -6.22
C ILE A 539 35.60 -16.47 -5.19
N VAL A 540 36.04 -16.98 -4.07
CA VAL A 540 36.85 -16.24 -3.05
C VAL A 540 38.08 -15.62 -3.66
N GLU A 541 38.66 -16.21 -4.72
CA GLU A 541 39.78 -15.63 -5.49
C GLU A 541 39.49 -14.22 -6.04
N GLU A 542 38.21 -13.89 -6.27
CA GLU A 542 37.79 -12.58 -6.80
C GLU A 542 37.59 -11.52 -5.69
N SER A 543 38.06 -11.81 -4.46
CA SER A 543 37.97 -10.90 -3.32
C SER A 543 36.51 -10.48 -2.96
N VAL A 544 35.54 -11.36 -3.16
CA VAL A 544 34.11 -11.14 -2.85
C VAL A 544 33.80 -11.29 -1.36
N THR A 545 34.76 -11.80 -0.56
CA THR A 545 34.64 -12.01 0.89
C THR A 545 35.72 -11.27 1.66
N GLN A 546 35.49 -11.03 2.96
CA GLN A 546 36.44 -10.40 3.87
C GLN A 546 37.47 -11.39 4.45
N THR A 547 37.18 -12.69 4.38
CA THR A 547 37.97 -13.78 4.94
C THR A 547 38.41 -14.74 3.84
N GLY A 548 39.52 -15.45 4.05
CA GLY A 548 40.01 -16.50 3.15
C GLY A 548 39.38 -17.87 3.48
N GLN A 549 39.70 -18.87 2.66
CA GLN A 549 39.19 -20.26 2.81
C GLN A 549 39.68 -20.96 4.09
N GLU A 550 40.73 -20.43 4.76
CA GLU A 550 41.21 -20.96 6.05
C GLU A 550 40.12 -20.93 7.13
N VAL A 551 39.19 -19.97 7.09
CA VAL A 551 38.14 -19.82 8.08
C VAL A 551 37.19 -21.01 8.08
N THR A 552 36.83 -21.56 6.92
CA THR A 552 35.95 -22.74 6.80
C THR A 552 36.55 -23.95 7.52
N ALA A 553 37.85 -24.17 7.33
CA ALA A 553 38.55 -25.29 8.01
C ALA A 553 38.55 -25.11 9.53
N ILE A 554 38.91 -23.91 10.02
CA ILE A 554 38.94 -23.59 11.45
C ILE A 554 37.56 -23.72 12.09
N VAL A 555 36.52 -23.16 11.47
CA VAL A 555 35.14 -23.18 11.99
C VAL A 555 34.59 -24.61 12.00
N SER A 556 34.93 -25.42 10.99
CA SER A 556 34.53 -26.82 10.92
C SER A 556 35.13 -27.67 12.09
N CYS A 557 36.41 -27.43 12.39
CA CYS A 557 37.06 -28.07 13.56
C CYS A 557 36.45 -27.55 14.88
N ASN A 558 36.19 -26.26 15.00
CA ASN A 558 35.49 -25.69 16.17
C ASN A 558 34.07 -26.25 16.34
N MET A 559 33.36 -26.58 15.28
CA MET A 559 32.10 -27.30 15.36
C MET A 559 32.27 -28.72 15.85
N ALA A 560 33.28 -29.42 15.37
CA ALA A 560 33.59 -30.78 15.82
C ALA A 560 33.94 -30.81 17.31
N ASP A 561 34.60 -29.77 17.82
CA ASP A 561 34.93 -29.62 19.26
C ASP A 561 33.76 -29.07 20.10
N GLY A 562 32.62 -28.69 19.48
CA GLY A 562 31.45 -28.20 20.20
C GLY A 562 31.56 -26.76 20.74
N ILE A 563 32.52 -25.96 20.25
CA ILE A 563 32.80 -24.61 20.77
C ILE A 563 32.23 -23.47 19.90
N SER A 564 31.78 -23.79 18.68
CA SER A 564 31.19 -22.79 17.78
C SER A 564 29.85 -22.24 18.27
N SER A 565 29.40 -21.10 17.72
CA SER A 565 28.11 -20.51 18.07
C SER A 565 26.93 -21.43 17.77
N VAL A 566 26.95 -22.15 16.65
CA VAL A 566 25.90 -23.15 16.32
C VAL A 566 25.83 -24.27 17.35
N CYS A 567 26.97 -24.73 17.86
CA CYS A 567 27.00 -25.73 18.89
C CYS A 567 26.41 -25.25 20.23
N ARG A 568 26.69 -24.00 20.59
CA ARG A 568 26.12 -23.37 21.78
C ARG A 568 24.59 -23.23 21.66
N MET A 569 24.08 -22.82 20.53
CA MET A 569 22.63 -22.71 20.27
C MET A 569 21.97 -24.10 20.22
N ALA A 570 22.59 -25.06 19.54
CA ALA A 570 22.10 -26.45 19.48
C ALA A 570 21.98 -27.11 20.87
N ALA A 571 22.92 -26.82 21.75
CA ALA A 571 22.88 -27.31 23.12
C ALA A 571 21.62 -26.85 23.88
N TYR A 572 21.19 -25.60 23.72
CA TYR A 572 19.92 -25.13 24.29
C TYR A 572 18.69 -25.82 23.69
N ALA A 573 18.77 -26.20 22.42
CA ALA A 573 17.72 -26.95 21.73
C ALA A 573 17.80 -28.46 21.95
N ASN A 574 18.74 -28.97 22.75
CA ASN A 574 19.04 -30.40 22.93
C ASN A 574 19.21 -31.09 21.56
N ALA A 575 20.02 -30.51 20.69
CA ALA A 575 20.34 -31.01 19.36
C ALA A 575 21.84 -31.27 19.22
N ASP A 576 22.22 -32.32 18.53
CA ASP A 576 23.61 -32.64 18.20
C ASP A 576 24.02 -31.88 16.94
N VAL A 577 25.26 -31.39 16.88
CA VAL A 577 25.84 -30.76 15.68
C VAL A 577 26.76 -31.77 14.98
N ILE A 578 26.52 -31.95 13.68
CA ILE A 578 27.26 -32.91 12.84
C ILE A 578 27.90 -32.12 11.69
N PRO A 579 29.15 -31.63 11.85
CA PRO A 579 29.86 -30.97 10.75
C PRO A 579 30.33 -32.03 9.73
N VAL A 580 30.11 -31.76 8.45
CA VAL A 580 30.44 -32.66 7.33
C VAL A 580 31.32 -31.92 6.32
N ASN A 581 32.56 -32.34 6.19
CA ASN A 581 33.45 -31.86 5.16
C ASN A 581 33.02 -32.46 3.80
N VAL A 582 32.45 -31.64 2.92
CA VAL A 582 32.15 -32.02 1.54
C VAL A 582 33.05 -31.32 0.51
N GLY A 583 33.79 -30.31 0.95
CA GLY A 583 34.64 -29.54 0.03
C GLY A 583 35.50 -28.48 0.70
N ILE A 584 35.99 -28.68 1.91
CA ILE A 584 36.96 -27.79 2.57
C ILE A 584 38.25 -27.77 1.74
N ALA A 585 38.75 -26.59 1.39
CA ALA A 585 39.93 -26.43 0.51
C ALA A 585 41.24 -26.83 1.19
N MET A 586 41.37 -26.50 2.49
CA MET A 586 42.61 -26.78 3.26
C MET A 586 42.66 -28.22 3.69
N ASP A 587 43.86 -28.81 3.52
CA ASP A 587 44.16 -30.16 4.05
C ASP A 587 44.65 -30.14 5.50
N THR A 588 45.37 -29.06 5.88
CA THR A 588 46.06 -28.94 7.14
C THR A 588 45.94 -27.52 7.71
N LEU A 589 45.64 -27.40 9.01
CA LEU A 589 45.65 -26.12 9.72
C LEU A 589 47.10 -25.66 9.99
N GLU A 590 47.31 -24.37 10.38
CA GLU A 590 48.61 -23.78 10.67
C GLU A 590 49.41 -24.51 11.73
N ASP A 591 48.75 -25.18 12.69
CA ASP A 591 49.37 -25.97 13.75
C ASP A 591 49.77 -27.39 13.31
N GLY A 592 49.54 -27.75 12.05
CA GLY A 592 49.84 -29.04 11.46
C GLY A 592 48.72 -30.08 11.63
N THR A 593 47.54 -29.68 12.10
CA THR A 593 46.40 -30.57 12.28
C THR A 593 45.77 -30.92 10.92
N ASP A 594 45.61 -32.20 10.62
CA ASP A 594 44.95 -32.74 9.42
C ASP A 594 43.44 -32.61 9.53
N VAL A 595 42.81 -31.81 8.65
CA VAL A 595 41.38 -31.54 8.58
C VAL A 595 40.62 -32.81 8.15
N GLY A 596 41.19 -33.60 7.24
CA GLY A 596 40.55 -34.80 6.70
C GLY A 596 40.35 -35.90 7.71
N THR A 597 41.15 -35.92 8.77
CA THR A 597 41.10 -36.95 9.84
C THR A 597 40.68 -36.36 11.18
N TYR A 598 40.20 -35.12 11.22
CA TYR A 598 39.82 -34.42 12.46
C TYR A 598 38.68 -35.14 13.18
N LYS A 599 38.89 -35.45 14.46
CA LYS A 599 37.90 -36.17 15.26
C LYS A 599 36.63 -35.36 15.45
N GLY A 600 35.50 -35.92 15.05
CA GLY A 600 34.20 -35.27 15.16
C GLY A 600 33.77 -34.56 13.88
N LEU A 601 34.66 -34.34 12.92
CA LEU A 601 34.35 -33.86 11.59
C LEU A 601 34.13 -35.04 10.65
N VAL A 602 32.92 -35.19 10.09
CA VAL A 602 32.61 -36.27 9.15
C VAL A 602 33.23 -35.93 7.79
N ASN A 603 34.19 -36.74 7.36
CA ASN A 603 34.88 -36.51 6.10
C ASN A 603 34.17 -37.21 4.92
N LYS A 604 33.55 -36.44 4.04
CA LYS A 604 32.93 -36.83 2.76
C LYS A 604 33.38 -35.93 1.61
N ARG A 605 34.61 -35.41 1.69
CA ARG A 605 35.18 -34.45 0.77
C ARG A 605 35.15 -34.93 -0.67
N VAL A 606 34.57 -34.16 -1.56
CA VAL A 606 34.48 -34.43 -2.99
C VAL A 606 35.63 -33.77 -3.74
N MET A 607 35.94 -32.54 -3.40
CA MET A 607 37.02 -31.75 -3.98
C MET A 607 37.51 -30.70 -2.98
N ALA A 608 38.65 -30.07 -3.27
CA ALA A 608 39.26 -29.03 -2.43
C ALA A 608 38.68 -27.65 -2.78
N GLY A 609 37.49 -27.34 -2.30
CA GLY A 609 36.73 -26.18 -2.74
C GLY A 609 36.17 -26.35 -4.14
N THR A 610 35.21 -25.49 -4.56
CA THR A 610 34.75 -25.46 -5.97
C THR A 610 35.73 -24.70 -6.86
N ASN A 611 35.62 -24.87 -8.16
CA ASN A 611 36.31 -23.98 -9.09
C ASN A 611 35.71 -22.57 -9.03
N ASN A 612 36.47 -21.59 -9.51
CA ASN A 612 35.98 -20.22 -9.67
C ASN A 612 35.00 -20.16 -10.87
N PHE A 613 33.70 -20.02 -10.58
CA PHE A 613 32.66 -20.04 -11.61
C PHE A 613 32.67 -18.85 -12.57
N LEU A 614 33.49 -17.83 -12.34
CA LEU A 614 33.76 -16.79 -13.34
C LEU A 614 34.70 -17.27 -14.44
N LYS A 615 35.49 -18.31 -14.17
CA LYS A 615 36.52 -18.83 -15.10
C LYS A 615 36.05 -20.14 -15.76
N GLU A 616 35.40 -21.00 -15.01
CA GLU A 616 34.98 -22.35 -15.44
C GLU A 616 33.84 -22.85 -14.56
N PRO A 617 33.10 -23.94 -14.93
CA PRO A 617 32.07 -24.52 -14.09
C PRO A 617 32.57 -24.83 -12.69
N ALA A 618 31.77 -24.50 -11.65
CA ALA A 618 32.12 -24.68 -10.25
C ALA A 618 32.56 -26.12 -9.90
N MET A 619 31.95 -27.12 -10.55
CA MET A 619 32.29 -28.54 -10.44
C MET A 619 31.83 -29.31 -11.68
N SER A 620 32.40 -30.49 -11.90
CA SER A 620 31.91 -31.40 -12.94
C SER A 620 30.58 -32.05 -12.49
N GLU A 621 29.86 -32.65 -13.47
CA GLU A 621 28.62 -33.39 -13.19
C GLU A 621 28.88 -34.56 -12.23
N GLU A 622 30.02 -35.27 -12.38
CA GLU A 622 30.39 -36.35 -11.48
C GLU A 622 30.64 -35.88 -10.05
N GLN A 623 31.33 -34.76 -9.87
CA GLN A 623 31.56 -34.13 -8.56
C GLN A 623 30.24 -33.66 -7.91
N LEU A 624 29.32 -33.09 -8.70
CA LEU A 624 27.99 -32.72 -8.25
C LEU A 624 27.20 -33.93 -7.72
N ILE A 625 27.21 -35.03 -8.48
CA ILE A 625 26.57 -36.28 -8.06
C ILE A 625 27.17 -36.82 -6.75
N GLN A 626 28.48 -36.78 -6.61
CA GLN A 626 29.18 -37.21 -5.39
C GLN A 626 28.80 -36.32 -4.20
N ALA A 627 28.70 -35.02 -4.36
CA ALA A 627 28.30 -34.07 -3.29
C ALA A 627 26.85 -34.32 -2.85
N ILE A 628 25.93 -34.54 -3.79
CA ILE A 628 24.53 -34.90 -3.49
C ILE A 628 24.49 -36.22 -2.71
N TYR A 629 25.27 -37.21 -3.15
CA TYR A 629 25.32 -38.52 -2.53
C TYR A 629 25.89 -38.47 -1.10
N ALA A 630 26.87 -37.60 -0.83
CA ALA A 630 27.40 -37.33 0.49
C ALA A 630 26.29 -36.85 1.45
N GLY A 631 25.43 -35.91 1.01
CA GLY A 631 24.26 -35.43 1.76
C GLY A 631 23.23 -36.52 2.04
N ILE A 632 22.82 -37.29 1.00
CA ILE A 632 21.85 -38.38 1.14
C ILE A 632 22.37 -39.44 2.14
N THR A 633 23.66 -39.79 2.06
CA THR A 633 24.27 -40.77 2.96
C THR A 633 24.27 -40.23 4.38
N GLN A 634 24.59 -38.95 4.60
CA GLN A 634 24.59 -38.38 5.94
C GLN A 634 23.20 -38.41 6.58
N VAL A 635 22.15 -38.09 5.83
CA VAL A 635 20.76 -38.17 6.33
C VAL A 635 20.36 -39.61 6.66
N LYS A 636 20.79 -40.61 5.86
CA LYS A 636 20.56 -42.03 6.16
C LYS A 636 21.25 -42.45 7.46
N GLU A 637 22.51 -42.05 7.67
CA GLU A 637 23.26 -42.32 8.91
C GLU A 637 22.56 -41.69 10.11
N CYS A 638 22.05 -40.48 10.02
CA CYS A 638 21.24 -39.83 11.05
C CYS A 638 19.97 -40.64 11.36
N LYS A 639 19.29 -41.13 10.33
CA LYS A 639 18.08 -41.94 10.48
C LYS A 639 18.39 -43.27 11.19
N GLU A 640 19.48 -43.94 10.85
CA GLU A 640 19.95 -45.18 11.51
C GLU A 640 20.29 -44.95 12.98
N GLN A 641 20.83 -43.77 13.30
CA GLN A 641 21.09 -43.31 14.66
C GLN A 641 19.82 -42.82 15.39
N ARG A 642 18.63 -42.91 14.76
CA ARG A 642 17.32 -42.56 15.32
C ARG A 642 17.12 -41.04 15.57
N TYR A 643 17.74 -40.16 14.77
CA TYR A 643 17.35 -38.77 14.77
C TYR A 643 15.97 -38.63 14.14
N ASN A 644 15.08 -37.86 14.78
CA ASN A 644 13.70 -37.64 14.34
C ASN A 644 13.60 -36.43 13.40
N ILE A 645 14.46 -35.43 13.63
CA ILE A 645 14.51 -34.21 12.82
C ILE A 645 15.96 -33.78 12.64
N CYS A 646 16.30 -33.41 11.40
CA CYS A 646 17.58 -32.83 11.06
C CYS A 646 17.36 -31.44 10.45
N LEU A 647 18.07 -30.42 10.94
CA LEU A 647 18.26 -29.15 10.30
C LEU A 647 19.49 -29.24 9.41
N LEU A 648 19.37 -28.78 8.16
CA LEU A 648 20.49 -28.71 7.24
C LEU A 648 20.96 -27.27 7.14
N TYR A 649 22.26 -27.06 7.33
CA TYR A 649 22.93 -25.75 7.25
C TYR A 649 24.22 -25.89 6.42
N THR A 650 24.69 -24.76 5.86
CA THR A 650 25.96 -24.70 5.12
C THR A 650 26.91 -23.75 5.84
N SER A 651 28.21 -23.99 5.71
CA SER A 651 29.26 -23.10 6.19
C SER A 651 30.36 -23.01 5.13
N ASP A 652 30.66 -21.81 4.70
CA ASP A 652 31.78 -21.47 3.81
C ASP A 652 32.30 -20.05 4.09
N ALA A 653 33.46 -19.71 3.52
CA ALA A 653 34.10 -18.40 3.72
C ALA A 653 33.26 -17.22 3.17
N ALA A 654 32.27 -17.48 2.32
CA ALA A 654 31.39 -16.45 1.76
C ALA A 654 30.19 -16.15 2.70
N ASP A 655 29.76 -17.14 3.49
CA ASP A 655 28.65 -17.03 4.45
C ASP A 655 29.08 -16.63 5.86
N ASP A 656 30.31 -16.96 6.24
CA ASP A 656 30.84 -16.72 7.58
C ASP A 656 31.30 -15.27 7.74
N THR A 657 30.36 -14.37 8.07
CA THR A 657 30.74 -13.09 8.68
C THR A 657 31.23 -13.34 10.11
N PRO A 658 32.33 -12.75 10.55
CA PRO A 658 32.81 -12.92 11.91
C PRO A 658 31.73 -12.48 12.91
N CYS A 659 31.27 -13.42 13.70
CA CYS A 659 30.39 -13.16 14.85
C CYS A 659 31.13 -12.43 15.95
#